data_775eba7ff61d549205448e43ab861b2b
#
_entry.id   775eba7ff61d549205448e43ab861b2b
#
_cell.length_a   1.000
_cell.length_b   1.000
_cell.length_c   1.000
_cell.angle_alpha   90.00
_cell.angle_beta   90.00
_cell.angle_gamma   90.00
#
_symmetry.space_group_name_H-M   'P 1'
#
loop_
_entity.id
_entity.type
_entity.pdbx_description
1 polymer ?
#
loop_
_entity_poly.entity_id
_entity_poly.type
_entity_poly.pdbx_seq_one_letter_code
_entity_poly.pdbx_strand_id
1 'polypeptide(L)'
;MKLFIYELKKVLNKKIFLVVLFLCLAINGFLLYSSQNTEENNLRLTYSDEYAKMLDNYSSMPCDEAKKQIDNELLAYEIFSRFESLAQTDNEELIENYTYELEEYKKNNPTAYQKAVEMSEKGGEELWKNYFLYDISQQIAYINSYPDFIDQMYDRAKAQSSSSIFSDENSFSYKNLYKTANDYSELKNTELSLVNSDAFIATIKYSLTDIFVIAIVLLICVYLFQYEREKGLYSLVRCTKFGRAKTIISKLVLLFALASVVSVLFVFCNFTINTFLYGGTDLSVNIQSISEFRNCTLKVTAGQFLLLFVLAKVIGIFVISSFFALVFIVFSSSAMMYLTGLGTVGTEYLFYTLIGQNSFLNLLKYINIFYILDGGEFFGSYLNLNIFSNAVTSVPIVFAVFGTVFLLCTVFSCILFCKRNQQKTAGIFSRLLEKFKSKFYTLNGSTSIFKGEFYKFTVQNKMAVMIVLLVLFAIISSFGTVRYPYSENSDADYKAYMEYLEGDITSEKENYILEQQNYFNNLQQRMGEIAENSELSENAKQAMSKSIENILNSKGIAFERVIEQYNRLLELDKKGIDAKFIDENIYKSFVSSKTREWNNFALLCLVLVIGVPYVFSVEYKNGMINLIRTTENSKTKLFFGKIVVECIYLLIAFTALYVPYFVRFINTYGANSLNTPLVCIFENVQETSFSVINAVVVNLICYFLLATAVTFVISAVSIFTRSSMFTMVISTVLVIIPLLALYLIENARIGYWVVNSHIIAIVMTCLLSILIAIVTLEISKFKFTETRIWRRINAKA
;
A
#
# COMPACT_ATOMS: atom_id res chain seq x y z
N MET A 1 33.00 -22.95 -11.55
CA MET A 1 31.86 -23.48 -12.32
C MET A 1 31.17 -24.67 -11.63
N LYS A 2 31.85 -25.77 -11.23
CA LYS A 2 31.18 -26.93 -10.57
C LYS A 2 30.46 -26.56 -9.27
N LEU A 3 31.05 -25.74 -8.37
CA LEU A 3 30.42 -25.30 -7.12
C LEU A 3 29.13 -24.49 -7.36
N PHE A 4 29.13 -23.58 -8.33
CA PHE A 4 27.95 -22.81 -8.73
C PHE A 4 26.82 -23.72 -9.16
N ILE A 5 27.10 -24.72 -9.99
CA ILE A 5 26.07 -25.69 -10.46
C ILE A 5 25.52 -26.51 -9.29
N TYR A 6 26.34 -26.90 -8.31
CA TYR A 6 25.86 -27.60 -7.12
C TYR A 6 24.95 -26.72 -6.24
N GLU A 7 25.33 -25.48 -6.03
CA GLU A 7 24.48 -24.54 -5.27
C GLU A 7 23.17 -24.25 -6.01
N LEU A 8 23.22 -24.10 -7.35
CA LEU A 8 22.03 -23.92 -8.19
C LEU A 8 21.09 -25.12 -8.09
N LYS A 9 21.61 -26.34 -8.26
CA LYS A 9 20.83 -27.57 -8.09
C LYS A 9 20.22 -27.70 -6.71
N LYS A 10 20.92 -27.24 -5.67
CA LYS A 10 20.41 -27.22 -4.29
C LYS A 10 19.16 -26.37 -4.13
N VAL A 11 19.07 -25.24 -4.82
CA VAL A 11 17.89 -24.35 -4.81
C VAL A 11 16.79 -24.90 -5.72
N LEU A 12 17.09 -25.18 -6.99
CA LEU A 12 16.09 -25.56 -8.01
C LEU A 12 15.46 -26.94 -7.77
N ASN A 13 16.22 -27.91 -7.25
CA ASN A 13 15.65 -29.24 -6.93
C ASN A 13 14.68 -29.23 -5.75
N LYS A 14 14.48 -28.08 -5.09
CA LYS A 14 13.47 -27.98 -4.05
C LYS A 14 12.12 -27.63 -4.65
N LYS A 15 11.22 -28.62 -4.73
CA LYS A 15 9.85 -28.43 -5.23
C LYS A 15 9.14 -27.23 -4.60
N ILE A 16 9.37 -26.99 -3.31
CA ILE A 16 8.79 -25.84 -2.57
C ILE A 16 9.20 -24.49 -3.18
N PHE A 17 10.45 -24.33 -3.63
CA PHE A 17 10.92 -23.09 -4.26
C PHE A 17 10.12 -22.77 -5.52
N LEU A 18 9.96 -23.75 -6.40
CA LEU A 18 9.20 -23.57 -7.65
C LEU A 18 7.71 -23.31 -7.37
N VAL A 19 7.12 -24.04 -6.42
CA VAL A 19 5.72 -23.83 -6.03
C VAL A 19 5.50 -22.41 -5.50
N VAL A 20 6.38 -21.92 -4.63
CA VAL A 20 6.28 -20.56 -4.08
C VAL A 20 6.48 -19.52 -5.17
N LEU A 21 7.44 -19.71 -6.09
CA LEU A 21 7.66 -18.82 -7.23
C LEU A 21 6.40 -18.70 -8.11
N PHE A 22 5.82 -19.85 -8.51
CA PHE A 22 4.60 -19.87 -9.31
C PHE A 22 3.40 -19.25 -8.59
N LEU A 23 3.26 -19.53 -7.30
CA LEU A 23 2.20 -18.95 -6.48
C LEU A 23 2.35 -17.41 -6.40
N CYS A 24 3.57 -16.92 -6.17
CA CYS A 24 3.84 -15.48 -6.15
C CYS A 24 3.55 -14.83 -7.51
N LEU A 25 3.93 -15.45 -8.62
CA LEU A 25 3.62 -14.95 -9.97
C LEU A 25 2.11 -14.90 -10.23
N ALA A 26 1.39 -15.97 -9.88
CA ALA A 26 -0.06 -16.04 -10.06
C ALA A 26 -0.80 -15.00 -9.22
N ILE A 27 -0.42 -14.84 -7.94
CA ILE A 27 -1.01 -13.83 -7.07
C ILE A 27 -0.67 -12.43 -7.57
N ASN A 28 0.57 -12.16 -7.97
CA ASN A 28 0.98 -10.87 -8.52
C ASN A 28 0.18 -10.52 -9.78
N GLY A 29 0.00 -11.46 -10.70
CA GLY A 29 -0.81 -11.25 -11.90
C GLY A 29 -2.28 -10.99 -11.60
N PHE A 30 -2.86 -11.73 -10.65
CA PHE A 30 -4.23 -11.52 -10.18
C PHE A 30 -4.40 -10.12 -9.56
N LEU A 31 -3.47 -9.71 -8.71
CA LEU A 31 -3.50 -8.39 -8.06
C LEU A 31 -3.31 -7.26 -9.06
N LEU A 32 -2.42 -7.43 -10.03
CA LEU A 32 -2.25 -6.48 -11.12
C LEU A 32 -3.56 -6.34 -11.91
N TYR A 33 -4.16 -7.44 -12.34
CA TYR A 33 -5.45 -7.42 -13.03
C TYR A 33 -6.54 -6.75 -12.20
N SER A 34 -6.66 -7.10 -10.91
CA SER A 34 -7.64 -6.52 -10.00
C SER A 34 -7.43 -5.02 -9.79
N SER A 35 -6.17 -4.56 -9.75
CA SER A 35 -5.86 -3.12 -9.60
C SER A 35 -6.15 -2.29 -10.85
N GLN A 36 -6.17 -2.92 -12.02
CA GLN A 36 -6.52 -2.25 -13.29
C GLN A 36 -8.03 -2.31 -13.56
N ASN A 37 -8.72 -3.33 -13.08
CA ASN A 37 -10.16 -3.51 -13.29
C ASN A 37 -10.97 -2.67 -12.30
N THR A 38 -10.94 -1.35 -12.49
CA THR A 38 -11.71 -0.35 -11.74
C THR A 38 -12.79 0.25 -12.61
N GLU A 39 -13.80 0.90 -12.00
CA GLU A 39 -14.88 1.58 -12.74
C GLU A 39 -14.31 2.65 -13.69
N GLU A 40 -13.28 3.37 -13.26
CA GLU A 40 -12.58 4.39 -14.05
C GLU A 40 -11.91 3.82 -15.30
N ASN A 41 -11.32 2.64 -15.19
CA ASN A 41 -10.59 1.99 -16.28
C ASN A 41 -11.50 1.11 -17.17
N ASN A 42 -12.73 0.90 -16.78
CA ASN A 42 -13.62 -0.07 -17.46
C ASN A 42 -13.80 0.24 -18.96
N LEU A 43 -14.01 1.51 -19.32
CA LEU A 43 -14.09 1.93 -20.72
C LEU A 43 -12.80 1.64 -21.50
N ARG A 44 -11.66 1.97 -20.90
CA ARG A 44 -10.33 1.71 -21.48
C ARG A 44 -10.08 0.23 -21.73
N LEU A 45 -10.46 -0.61 -20.78
CA LEU A 45 -10.28 -2.06 -20.88
C LEU A 45 -11.23 -2.68 -21.91
N THR A 46 -12.46 -2.19 -21.96
CA THR A 46 -13.49 -2.74 -22.87
C THR A 46 -13.21 -2.40 -24.32
N TYR A 47 -12.73 -1.19 -24.61
CA TYR A 47 -12.54 -0.65 -25.95
C TYR A 47 -11.06 -0.36 -26.28
N SER A 48 -10.13 -1.15 -25.71
CA SER A 48 -8.68 -0.96 -25.91
C SER A 48 -8.23 -1.08 -27.36
N ASP A 49 -8.80 -2.03 -28.12
CA ASP A 49 -8.50 -2.23 -29.53
C ASP A 49 -9.03 -1.10 -30.42
N GLU A 50 -10.23 -0.60 -30.09
CA GLU A 50 -10.83 0.53 -30.79
C GLU A 50 -10.06 1.82 -30.54
N TYR A 51 -9.65 2.05 -29.29
CA TYR A 51 -8.81 3.19 -28.94
C TYR A 51 -7.46 3.15 -29.67
N ALA A 52 -6.80 1.99 -29.74
CA ALA A 52 -5.54 1.85 -30.48
C ALA A 52 -5.71 2.19 -31.97
N LYS A 53 -6.82 1.76 -32.60
CA LYS A 53 -7.13 2.09 -34.01
C LYS A 53 -7.41 3.57 -34.20
N MET A 54 -8.13 4.21 -33.26
CA MET A 54 -8.37 5.65 -33.31
C MET A 54 -7.05 6.42 -33.20
N LEU A 55 -6.19 6.05 -32.27
CA LEU A 55 -4.90 6.67 -32.09
C LEU A 55 -4.01 6.51 -33.31
N ASP A 56 -3.92 5.31 -33.91
CA ASP A 56 -3.18 5.06 -35.15
C ASP A 56 -3.65 5.95 -36.29
N ASN A 57 -4.98 6.15 -36.41
CA ASN A 57 -5.56 7.01 -37.45
C ASN A 57 -5.09 8.47 -37.30
N TYR A 58 -5.19 9.01 -36.06
CA TYR A 58 -4.79 10.40 -35.78
C TYR A 58 -3.27 10.59 -35.75
N SER A 59 -2.49 9.58 -35.36
CA SER A 59 -1.01 9.65 -35.37
C SER A 59 -0.41 9.71 -36.78
N SER A 60 -1.15 9.22 -37.77
CA SER A 60 -0.77 9.28 -39.20
C SER A 60 -0.91 10.68 -39.82
N MET A 61 -1.58 11.63 -39.15
CA MET A 61 -1.88 12.98 -39.61
C MET A 61 -0.98 14.03 -38.94
N PRO A 62 -0.77 15.18 -39.53
CA PRO A 62 -0.15 16.33 -38.84
C PRO A 62 -1.00 16.72 -37.61
N CYS A 63 -0.35 17.04 -36.49
CA CYS A 63 -1.04 17.35 -35.23
C CYS A 63 -2.13 18.43 -35.33
N ASP A 64 -1.90 19.46 -36.15
CA ASP A 64 -2.87 20.56 -36.37
C ASP A 64 -4.12 20.08 -37.13
N GLU A 65 -3.95 19.17 -38.06
CA GLU A 65 -5.06 18.59 -38.84
C GLU A 65 -5.86 17.60 -37.98
N ALA A 66 -5.15 16.73 -37.26
CA ALA A 66 -5.76 15.80 -36.28
C ALA A 66 -6.56 16.58 -35.25
N LYS A 67 -6.02 17.70 -34.72
CA LYS A 67 -6.72 18.53 -33.74
C LYS A 67 -8.02 19.11 -34.30
N LYS A 68 -7.98 19.69 -35.48
CA LYS A 68 -9.19 20.25 -36.12
C LYS A 68 -10.27 19.20 -36.34
N GLN A 69 -9.87 18.00 -36.75
CA GLN A 69 -10.83 16.90 -36.96
C GLN A 69 -11.43 16.45 -35.64
N ILE A 70 -10.61 16.27 -34.59
CA ILE A 70 -11.06 15.87 -33.27
C ILE A 70 -11.97 16.95 -32.64
N ASP A 71 -11.61 18.24 -32.74
CA ASP A 71 -12.41 19.34 -32.22
C ASP A 71 -13.79 19.38 -32.89
N ASN A 72 -13.87 19.11 -34.19
CA ASN A 72 -15.16 19.00 -34.91
C ASN A 72 -15.95 17.78 -34.45
N GLU A 73 -15.32 16.66 -34.15
CA GLU A 73 -15.99 15.47 -33.63
C GLU A 73 -16.47 15.68 -32.21
N LEU A 74 -15.66 16.26 -31.31
CA LEU A 74 -16.05 16.61 -29.95
C LEU A 74 -17.22 17.59 -29.93
N LEU A 75 -17.21 18.61 -30.84
CA LEU A 75 -18.33 19.53 -31.00
C LEU A 75 -19.64 18.81 -31.40
N ALA A 76 -19.53 17.77 -32.24
CA ALA A 76 -20.71 16.96 -32.57
C ALA A 76 -21.29 16.21 -31.36
N TYR A 77 -20.45 15.71 -30.45
CA TYR A 77 -20.88 15.11 -29.19
C TYR A 77 -21.45 16.13 -28.21
N GLU A 78 -20.94 17.36 -28.19
CA GLU A 78 -21.48 18.45 -27.41
C GLU A 78 -22.89 18.81 -27.91
N ILE A 79 -23.09 18.98 -29.22
CA ILE A 79 -24.38 19.23 -29.83
C ILE A 79 -25.35 18.08 -29.55
N PHE A 80 -24.88 16.83 -29.64
CA PHE A 80 -25.69 15.65 -29.30
C PHE A 80 -26.14 15.68 -27.83
N SER A 81 -25.30 16.05 -26.91
CA SER A 81 -25.67 16.18 -25.48
C SER A 81 -26.75 17.27 -25.27
N ARG A 82 -26.77 18.35 -26.11
CA ARG A 82 -27.81 19.36 -26.08
C ARG A 82 -29.14 18.79 -26.60
N PHE A 83 -29.14 17.93 -27.63
CA PHE A 83 -30.35 17.24 -28.07
C PHE A 83 -30.91 16.35 -26.96
N GLU A 84 -30.08 15.60 -26.24
CA GLU A 84 -30.52 14.78 -25.12
C GLU A 84 -31.08 15.62 -23.96
N SER A 85 -30.40 16.70 -23.62
CA SER A 85 -30.85 17.64 -22.58
C SER A 85 -32.17 18.28 -22.92
N LEU A 86 -32.38 18.66 -24.18
CA LEU A 86 -33.64 19.18 -24.67
C LEU A 86 -34.79 18.15 -24.60
N ALA A 87 -34.49 16.88 -24.87
CA ALA A 87 -35.46 15.79 -24.79
C ALA A 87 -35.85 15.40 -23.37
N GLN A 88 -35.04 15.70 -22.40
CA GLN A 88 -35.22 15.28 -20.99
C GLN A 88 -35.74 16.40 -20.07
N THR A 89 -35.78 17.66 -20.51
CA THR A 89 -36.19 18.80 -19.69
C THR A 89 -37.61 19.24 -19.97
N ASP A 90 -38.38 19.49 -18.92
CA ASP A 90 -39.74 20.07 -18.97
C ASP A 90 -39.74 21.58 -18.63
N ASN A 91 -38.58 22.19 -18.41
CA ASN A 91 -38.46 23.59 -18.05
C ASN A 91 -38.47 24.47 -19.31
N GLU A 92 -39.47 25.32 -19.47
CA GLU A 92 -39.69 26.17 -20.66
C GLU A 92 -38.50 27.10 -20.96
N GLU A 93 -37.85 27.67 -19.95
CA GLU A 93 -36.71 28.57 -20.09
C GLU A 93 -35.45 27.81 -20.62
N LEU A 94 -35.23 26.59 -20.14
CA LEU A 94 -34.15 25.74 -20.62
C LEU A 94 -34.42 25.22 -22.06
N ILE A 95 -35.66 24.92 -22.38
CA ILE A 95 -36.05 24.52 -23.74
C ILE A 95 -35.75 25.65 -24.75
N GLU A 96 -36.12 26.90 -24.43
CA GLU A 96 -35.85 28.06 -25.28
C GLU A 96 -34.32 28.27 -25.45
N ASN A 97 -33.58 28.16 -24.38
CA ASN A 97 -32.13 28.34 -24.39
C ASN A 97 -31.43 27.25 -25.23
N TYR A 98 -31.75 25.97 -25.01
CA TYR A 98 -31.17 24.87 -25.80
C TYR A 98 -31.57 24.93 -27.28
N THR A 99 -32.79 25.33 -27.56
CA THR A 99 -33.27 25.51 -28.95
C THR A 99 -32.49 26.61 -29.66
N TYR A 100 -32.24 27.75 -28.97
CA TYR A 100 -31.41 28.82 -29.49
C TYR A 100 -29.96 28.38 -29.73
N GLU A 101 -29.32 27.71 -28.77
CA GLU A 101 -27.96 27.16 -28.94
C GLU A 101 -27.87 26.19 -30.14
N LEU A 102 -28.83 25.31 -30.30
CA LEU A 102 -28.88 24.35 -31.42
C LEU A 102 -29.05 25.04 -32.80
N GLU A 103 -29.83 26.13 -32.87
CA GLU A 103 -29.96 26.94 -34.12
C GLU A 103 -28.63 27.66 -34.43
N GLU A 104 -27.94 28.16 -33.40
CA GLU A 104 -26.62 28.77 -33.54
C GLU A 104 -25.60 27.77 -34.05
N TYR A 105 -25.54 26.58 -33.46
CA TYR A 105 -24.66 25.49 -33.90
C TYR A 105 -24.94 25.06 -35.34
N LYS A 106 -26.22 24.97 -35.71
CA LYS A 106 -26.65 24.64 -37.10
C LYS A 106 -26.14 25.64 -38.11
N LYS A 107 -26.09 26.93 -37.74
CA LYS A 107 -25.64 28.01 -38.60
C LYS A 107 -24.11 28.08 -38.68
N ASN A 108 -23.41 27.97 -37.52
CA ASN A 108 -22.00 28.20 -37.43
C ASN A 108 -21.16 26.93 -37.71
N ASN A 109 -21.68 25.75 -37.39
CA ASN A 109 -20.98 24.47 -37.52
C ASN A 109 -21.86 23.36 -38.16
N PRO A 110 -22.28 23.52 -39.44
CA PRO A 110 -23.24 22.64 -40.07
C PRO A 110 -22.78 21.19 -40.16
N THR A 111 -21.48 20.93 -40.32
CA THR A 111 -20.90 19.58 -40.39
C THR A 111 -20.98 18.82 -39.05
N ALA A 112 -20.64 19.48 -37.94
CA ALA A 112 -20.75 18.92 -36.59
C ALA A 112 -22.24 18.69 -36.21
N TYR A 113 -23.13 19.64 -36.58
CA TYR A 113 -24.55 19.52 -36.34
C TYR A 113 -25.15 18.32 -37.08
N GLN A 114 -24.81 18.11 -38.36
CA GLN A 114 -25.30 16.97 -39.14
C GLN A 114 -24.84 15.64 -38.52
N LYS A 115 -23.59 15.57 -38.07
CA LYS A 115 -23.04 14.40 -37.39
C LYS A 115 -23.75 14.13 -36.05
N ALA A 116 -24.09 15.18 -35.30
CA ALA A 116 -24.87 15.06 -34.06
C ALA A 116 -26.30 14.54 -34.31
N VAL A 117 -26.95 14.96 -35.40
CA VAL A 117 -28.24 14.41 -35.82
C VAL A 117 -28.14 12.92 -36.14
N GLU A 118 -27.12 12.50 -36.91
CA GLU A 118 -26.87 11.08 -37.20
C GLU A 118 -26.63 10.25 -35.93
N MET A 119 -25.94 10.82 -34.92
CA MET A 119 -25.75 10.18 -33.60
C MET A 119 -27.08 10.04 -32.87
N SER A 120 -27.93 11.05 -32.91
CA SER A 120 -29.27 11.02 -32.30
C SER A 120 -30.16 9.95 -32.93
N GLU A 121 -30.12 9.79 -34.24
CA GLU A 121 -30.83 8.74 -34.97
C GLU A 121 -30.37 7.33 -34.61
N LYS A 122 -29.08 7.15 -34.28
CA LYS A 122 -28.45 5.87 -33.89
C LYS A 122 -28.58 5.57 -32.38
N GLY A 123 -29.27 6.43 -31.62
CA GLY A 123 -29.48 6.19 -30.18
C GLY A 123 -28.26 6.26 -29.28
N GLY A 124 -27.22 6.94 -29.72
CA GLY A 124 -26.02 7.18 -28.84
C GLY A 124 -25.10 5.97 -28.61
N GLU A 125 -25.16 4.94 -29.45
CA GLU A 125 -24.39 3.69 -29.29
C GLU A 125 -22.85 3.88 -29.18
N GLU A 126 -22.33 5.04 -29.60
CA GLU A 126 -20.88 5.30 -29.66
C GLU A 126 -20.39 6.39 -28.68
N LEU A 127 -21.13 6.66 -27.61
CA LEU A 127 -20.75 7.68 -26.60
C LEU A 127 -19.38 7.45 -25.96
N TRP A 128 -18.92 6.22 -25.92
CA TRP A 128 -17.56 5.90 -25.44
C TRP A 128 -16.44 6.56 -26.28
N LYS A 129 -16.70 6.85 -27.55
CA LYS A 129 -15.72 7.53 -28.43
C LYS A 129 -15.42 8.95 -27.97
N ASN A 130 -16.40 9.66 -27.40
CA ASN A 130 -16.21 11.01 -26.87
C ASN A 130 -15.09 11.05 -25.83
N TYR A 131 -15.08 10.06 -24.93
CA TYR A 131 -14.03 9.94 -23.91
C TYR A 131 -12.63 9.79 -24.52
N PHE A 132 -12.48 8.96 -25.54
CA PHE A 132 -11.20 8.73 -26.21
C PHE A 132 -10.77 9.88 -27.11
N LEU A 133 -11.70 10.53 -27.79
CA LEU A 133 -11.41 11.75 -28.56
C LEU A 133 -10.92 12.86 -27.65
N TYR A 134 -11.54 13.03 -26.50
CA TYR A 134 -11.10 14.01 -25.51
C TYR A 134 -9.67 13.71 -25.02
N ASP A 135 -9.36 12.46 -24.73
CA ASP A 135 -8.02 12.03 -24.31
C ASP A 135 -6.97 12.28 -25.41
N ILE A 136 -7.27 11.92 -26.65
CA ILE A 136 -6.37 12.18 -27.78
C ILE A 136 -6.19 13.70 -27.99
N SER A 137 -7.26 14.50 -27.84
CA SER A 137 -7.20 15.96 -27.88
C SER A 137 -6.25 16.53 -26.81
N GLN A 138 -6.32 15.99 -25.58
CA GLN A 138 -5.42 16.37 -24.48
C GLN A 138 -3.97 16.00 -24.78
N GLN A 139 -3.71 14.84 -25.37
CA GLN A 139 -2.35 14.45 -25.79
C GLN A 139 -1.83 15.39 -26.89
N ILE A 140 -2.63 15.77 -27.88
CA ILE A 140 -2.23 16.75 -28.90
C ILE A 140 -1.94 18.11 -28.28
N ALA A 141 -2.81 18.57 -27.38
CA ALA A 141 -2.60 19.85 -26.67
C ALA A 141 -1.31 19.83 -25.86
N TYR A 142 -1.01 18.70 -25.21
CA TYR A 142 0.25 18.48 -24.50
C TYR A 142 1.45 18.56 -25.46
N ILE A 143 1.43 17.82 -26.57
CA ILE A 143 2.51 17.81 -27.56
C ILE A 143 2.78 19.23 -28.08
N ASN A 144 1.74 19.96 -28.42
CA ASN A 144 1.84 21.33 -28.94
C ASN A 144 2.36 22.33 -27.88
N SER A 145 2.05 22.11 -26.61
CA SER A 145 2.48 23.00 -25.50
C SER A 145 3.87 22.66 -24.94
N TYR A 146 4.45 21.52 -25.30
CA TYR A 146 5.72 21.07 -24.74
C TYR A 146 6.92 21.97 -25.10
N PRO A 147 7.09 22.46 -26.34
CA PRO A 147 8.15 23.41 -26.66
C PRO A 147 8.07 24.69 -25.82
N ASP A 148 6.87 25.25 -25.68
CA ASP A 148 6.65 26.44 -24.86
C ASP A 148 6.98 26.17 -23.36
N PHE A 149 6.70 24.99 -22.87
CA PHE A 149 7.09 24.58 -21.51
C PHE A 149 8.60 24.60 -21.31
N ILE A 150 9.36 24.10 -22.30
CA ILE A 150 10.83 24.11 -22.25
C ILE A 150 11.38 25.53 -22.28
N ASP A 151 10.88 26.38 -23.19
CA ASP A 151 11.29 27.78 -23.27
C ASP A 151 10.94 28.56 -21.99
N GLN A 152 9.77 28.36 -21.42
CA GLN A 152 9.37 28.96 -20.14
C GLN A 152 10.27 28.54 -18.97
N MET A 153 10.84 27.34 -18.95
CA MET A 153 11.77 26.92 -17.89
C MET A 153 13.02 27.81 -17.86
N TYR A 154 13.57 28.12 -19.02
CA TYR A 154 14.74 28.97 -19.14
C TYR A 154 14.42 30.44 -18.74
N ASP A 155 13.31 30.97 -19.24
CA ASP A 155 12.89 32.35 -18.95
C ASP A 155 12.54 32.54 -17.47
N ARG A 156 11.87 31.56 -16.84
CA ARG A 156 11.62 31.56 -15.40
C ARG A 156 12.91 31.54 -14.58
N ALA A 157 13.86 30.71 -14.94
CA ALA A 157 15.15 30.65 -14.26
C ALA A 157 15.88 32.01 -14.33
N LYS A 158 15.89 32.65 -15.49
CA LYS A 158 16.48 33.97 -15.69
C LYS A 158 15.74 35.06 -14.89
N ALA A 159 14.42 35.08 -14.93
CA ALA A 159 13.63 36.03 -14.17
C ALA A 159 13.79 35.85 -12.64
N GLN A 160 13.81 34.63 -12.16
CA GLN A 160 13.99 34.31 -10.74
C GLN A 160 15.40 34.64 -10.24
N SER A 161 16.44 34.43 -11.04
CA SER A 161 17.82 34.75 -10.67
C SER A 161 18.06 36.25 -10.49
N SER A 162 17.25 37.11 -11.12
CA SER A 162 17.29 38.55 -10.92
C SER A 162 16.61 39.03 -9.63
N SER A 163 15.88 38.13 -8.94
CA SER A 163 15.24 38.40 -7.65
C SER A 163 16.28 38.38 -6.52
N SER A 164 16.18 39.29 -5.56
CA SER A 164 17.11 39.41 -4.42
C SER A 164 17.25 38.12 -3.57
N ILE A 165 16.21 37.27 -3.54
CA ILE A 165 16.22 36.00 -2.80
C ILE A 165 17.12 34.94 -3.47
N PHE A 166 17.25 34.99 -4.79
CA PHE A 166 17.99 34.00 -5.58
C PHE A 166 19.25 34.58 -6.23
N SER A 167 19.67 35.80 -5.88
CA SER A 167 20.80 36.51 -6.50
C SER A 167 22.19 36.04 -6.06
N ASP A 168 22.28 35.25 -4.98
CA ASP A 168 23.55 34.72 -4.51
C ASP A 168 24.00 33.52 -5.37
N GLU A 169 24.97 33.76 -6.24
CA GLU A 169 25.53 32.75 -7.17
C GLU A 169 26.12 31.52 -6.48
N ASN A 170 26.52 31.64 -5.21
CA ASN A 170 27.05 30.54 -4.42
C ASN A 170 25.95 29.69 -3.77
N SER A 171 24.72 30.17 -3.73
CA SER A 171 23.60 29.46 -3.14
C SER A 171 23.19 28.22 -3.97
N PHE A 172 22.71 27.20 -3.29
CA PHE A 172 22.10 26.04 -3.94
C PHE A 172 20.94 26.45 -4.86
N SER A 173 20.10 27.38 -4.41
CA SER A 173 18.90 27.79 -5.15
C SER A 173 19.24 28.39 -6.50
N TYR A 174 20.25 29.28 -6.56
CA TYR A 174 20.72 29.88 -7.82
C TYR A 174 21.27 28.80 -8.76
N LYS A 175 22.21 27.97 -8.26
CA LYS A 175 22.82 26.89 -9.06
C LYS A 175 21.79 25.88 -9.55
N ASN A 176 20.78 25.58 -8.74
CA ASN A 176 19.71 24.66 -9.10
C ASN A 176 18.83 25.22 -10.22
N LEU A 177 18.48 26.52 -10.18
CA LEU A 177 17.71 27.16 -11.24
C LEU A 177 18.43 27.09 -12.57
N TYR A 178 19.71 27.50 -12.63
CA TYR A 178 20.48 27.48 -13.85
C TYR A 178 20.76 26.07 -14.38
N LYS A 179 21.06 25.14 -13.46
CA LYS A 179 21.24 23.73 -13.85
C LYS A 179 19.95 23.16 -14.45
N THR A 180 18.83 23.41 -13.80
CA THR A 180 17.51 22.95 -14.29
C THR A 180 17.23 23.51 -15.67
N ALA A 181 17.40 24.81 -15.88
CA ALA A 181 17.21 25.43 -17.17
C ALA A 181 18.11 24.83 -18.27
N ASN A 182 19.38 24.58 -17.96
CA ASN A 182 20.30 23.95 -18.90
C ASN A 182 19.91 22.53 -19.26
N ASP A 183 19.61 21.71 -18.25
CA ASP A 183 19.24 20.29 -18.43
C ASP A 183 17.96 20.17 -19.29
N TYR A 184 16.97 21.07 -19.10
CA TYR A 184 15.76 21.10 -19.94
C TYR A 184 16.02 21.69 -21.32
N SER A 185 16.94 22.66 -21.48
CA SER A 185 17.23 23.24 -22.80
C SER A 185 17.74 22.21 -23.81
N GLU A 186 18.35 21.16 -23.33
CA GLU A 186 18.79 20.03 -24.16
C GLU A 186 17.62 19.29 -24.82
N LEU A 187 16.40 19.39 -24.30
CA LEU A 187 15.19 18.72 -24.82
C LEU A 187 14.44 19.55 -25.88
N LYS A 188 14.87 20.75 -26.18
CA LYS A 188 14.17 21.69 -27.08
C LYS A 188 13.82 21.10 -28.45
N ASN A 189 14.64 20.19 -28.98
CA ASN A 189 14.46 19.60 -30.31
C ASN A 189 13.95 18.13 -30.20
N THR A 190 13.29 17.76 -29.09
CA THR A 190 12.74 16.41 -28.93
C THR A 190 11.41 16.33 -29.67
N GLU A 191 11.31 15.43 -30.64
CA GLU A 191 10.07 15.17 -31.35
C GLU A 191 9.15 14.34 -30.47
N LEU A 192 7.93 14.81 -30.27
CA LEU A 192 6.87 14.12 -29.55
C LEU A 192 5.85 13.57 -30.54
N SER A 193 5.26 12.44 -30.19
CA SER A 193 4.26 11.75 -31.00
C SER A 193 3.11 11.23 -30.14
N LEU A 194 1.94 11.07 -30.75
CA LEU A 194 0.80 10.40 -30.09
C LEU A 194 1.14 8.94 -29.82
N VAL A 195 0.82 8.47 -28.63
CA VAL A 195 1.15 7.10 -28.22
C VAL A 195 0.13 6.54 -27.25
N ASN A 196 -0.24 5.27 -27.40
CA ASN A 196 -0.95 4.54 -26.34
C ASN A 196 0.04 4.21 -25.22
N SER A 197 -0.05 4.93 -24.13
CA SER A 197 0.89 4.80 -23.00
C SER A 197 0.35 3.97 -21.83
N ASP A 198 -0.92 3.54 -21.84
CA ASP A 198 -1.59 2.95 -20.70
C ASP A 198 -0.90 1.66 -20.18
N ALA A 199 -0.55 0.74 -21.08
CA ALA A 199 0.17 -0.49 -20.72
C ALA A 199 1.54 -0.20 -20.09
N PHE A 200 2.23 0.80 -20.62
CA PHE A 200 3.54 1.23 -20.15
C PHE A 200 3.44 1.85 -18.75
N ILE A 201 2.54 2.81 -18.56
CA ILE A 201 2.30 3.51 -17.30
C ILE A 201 1.85 2.52 -16.22
N ALA A 202 0.86 1.66 -16.52
CA ALA A 202 0.38 0.64 -15.60
C ALA A 202 1.50 -0.31 -15.14
N THR A 203 2.45 -0.64 -16.02
CA THR A 203 3.59 -1.48 -15.67
C THR A 203 4.58 -0.78 -14.74
N ILE A 204 4.89 0.49 -15.02
CA ILE A 204 5.87 1.25 -14.24
C ILE A 204 5.31 1.64 -12.86
N LYS A 205 4.06 2.06 -12.78
CA LYS A 205 3.42 2.47 -11.52
C LYS A 205 3.10 1.31 -10.56
N TYR A 206 3.13 0.05 -11.03
CA TYR A 206 2.78 -1.10 -10.19
C TYR A 206 3.94 -1.54 -9.30
N SER A 207 3.95 -1.06 -8.06
CA SER A 207 5.03 -1.27 -7.08
C SER A 207 4.89 -2.54 -6.22
N LEU A 208 3.71 -3.16 -6.12
CA LEU A 208 3.49 -4.36 -5.29
C LEU A 208 4.39 -5.55 -5.67
N THR A 209 4.82 -5.61 -6.91
CA THR A 209 5.76 -6.62 -7.43
C THR A 209 7.03 -6.73 -6.58
N ASP A 210 7.53 -5.62 -6.06
CA ASP A 210 8.79 -5.59 -5.28
C ASP A 210 8.70 -6.43 -4.01
N ILE A 211 7.52 -6.48 -3.38
CA ILE A 211 7.28 -7.29 -2.18
C ILE A 211 7.43 -8.79 -2.50
N PHE A 212 6.91 -9.24 -3.64
CA PHE A 212 7.04 -10.62 -4.08
C PHE A 212 8.49 -10.98 -4.39
N VAL A 213 9.21 -10.11 -5.09
CA VAL A 213 10.61 -10.30 -5.44
C VAL A 213 11.47 -10.37 -4.16
N ILE A 214 11.27 -9.47 -3.21
CA ILE A 214 11.95 -9.46 -1.90
C ILE A 214 11.68 -10.76 -1.13
N ALA A 215 10.44 -11.25 -1.10
CA ALA A 215 10.07 -12.49 -0.44
C ALA A 215 10.77 -13.71 -1.07
N ILE A 216 10.87 -13.77 -2.39
CA ILE A 216 11.57 -14.84 -3.11
C ILE A 216 13.08 -14.76 -2.87
N VAL A 217 13.67 -13.57 -2.88
CA VAL A 217 15.10 -13.36 -2.56
C VAL A 217 15.41 -13.83 -1.14
N LEU A 218 14.54 -13.52 -0.19
CA LEU A 218 14.67 -14.02 1.19
C LEU A 218 14.64 -15.56 1.23
N LEU A 219 13.75 -16.20 0.46
CA LEU A 219 13.68 -17.66 0.34
C LEU A 219 14.99 -18.24 -0.26
N ILE A 220 15.56 -17.60 -1.28
CA ILE A 220 16.84 -17.98 -1.87
C ILE A 220 17.96 -17.89 -0.80
N CYS A 221 17.99 -16.83 0.01
CA CYS A 221 18.94 -16.68 1.12
C CYS A 221 18.80 -17.80 2.16
N VAL A 222 17.57 -18.22 2.48
CA VAL A 222 17.32 -19.36 3.37
C VAL A 222 17.95 -20.65 2.82
N TYR A 223 17.77 -20.94 1.54
CA TYR A 223 18.35 -22.14 0.92
C TYR A 223 19.89 -22.10 0.83
N LEU A 224 20.46 -20.91 0.53
CA LEU A 224 21.90 -20.77 0.36
C LEU A 224 22.69 -20.75 1.68
N PHE A 225 22.15 -20.10 2.72
CA PHE A 225 22.89 -19.85 3.96
C PHE A 225 22.35 -20.62 5.17
N GLN A 226 21.04 -20.65 5.38
CA GLN A 226 20.44 -21.21 6.60
C GLN A 226 20.27 -22.74 6.53
N TYR A 227 19.93 -23.29 5.36
CA TYR A 227 19.69 -24.72 5.19
C TYR A 227 20.89 -25.57 5.64
N GLU A 228 22.12 -25.19 5.25
CA GLU A 228 23.34 -25.91 5.64
C GLU A 228 23.60 -25.82 7.16
N ARG A 229 23.25 -24.70 7.76
CA ARG A 229 23.41 -24.48 9.17
C ARG A 229 22.41 -25.32 9.99
N GLU A 230 21.17 -25.42 9.57
CA GLU A 230 20.14 -26.23 10.21
C GLU A 230 20.42 -27.73 10.10
N LYS A 231 21.03 -28.17 8.99
CA LYS A 231 21.44 -29.56 8.81
C LYS A 231 22.79 -29.92 9.43
N GLY A 232 23.47 -28.99 10.10
CA GLY A 232 24.78 -29.19 10.68
C GLY A 232 25.90 -29.37 9.66
N LEU A 233 25.66 -29.13 8.38
CA LEU A 233 26.62 -29.32 7.28
C LEU A 233 27.66 -28.19 7.19
N TYR A 234 27.40 -27.06 7.83
CA TYR A 234 28.24 -25.87 7.72
C TYR A 234 29.71 -26.11 8.14
N SER A 235 29.96 -26.83 9.24
CA SER A 235 31.30 -27.19 9.67
C SER A 235 32.00 -28.13 8.69
N LEU A 236 31.31 -29.13 8.17
CA LEU A 236 31.83 -30.07 7.18
C LEU A 236 32.21 -29.33 5.87
N VAL A 237 31.37 -28.47 5.36
CA VAL A 237 31.68 -27.69 4.15
C VAL A 237 32.93 -26.85 4.35
N ARG A 238 33.08 -26.20 5.49
CA ARG A 238 34.25 -25.33 5.80
C ARG A 238 35.56 -26.06 5.94
N CYS A 239 35.55 -27.35 6.27
CA CYS A 239 36.77 -28.18 6.35
C CYS A 239 37.28 -28.60 4.96
N THR A 240 36.49 -28.45 3.90
CA THR A 240 36.91 -28.77 2.54
C THR A 240 37.83 -27.70 1.95
N LYS A 241 38.68 -28.09 0.99
CA LYS A 241 39.71 -27.24 0.32
C LYS A 241 39.08 -25.91 -0.24
N PHE A 242 37.85 -25.93 -0.68
CA PHE A 242 37.15 -24.78 -1.26
C PHE A 242 36.00 -24.25 -0.42
N GLY A 243 35.83 -24.77 0.80
CA GLY A 243 34.64 -24.52 1.66
C GLY A 243 34.55 -23.14 2.30
N ARG A 244 35.48 -22.25 2.05
CA ARG A 244 35.53 -20.88 2.62
C ARG A 244 35.25 -19.83 1.53
N ALA A 245 36.29 -19.13 1.04
CA ALA A 245 36.19 -18.02 0.11
C ALA A 245 35.49 -18.40 -1.22
N LYS A 246 35.87 -19.53 -1.83
CA LYS A 246 35.23 -19.96 -3.10
C LYS A 246 33.75 -20.29 -2.92
N THR A 247 33.39 -20.86 -1.79
CA THR A 247 31.96 -21.18 -1.51
C THR A 247 31.13 -19.92 -1.31
N ILE A 248 31.59 -18.95 -0.52
CA ILE A 248 30.83 -17.72 -0.31
C ILE A 248 30.67 -16.91 -1.60
N ILE A 249 31.74 -16.78 -2.39
CA ILE A 249 31.67 -16.09 -3.69
C ILE A 249 30.67 -16.80 -4.62
N SER A 250 30.70 -18.14 -4.68
CA SER A 250 29.76 -18.92 -5.49
C SER A 250 28.30 -18.71 -5.05
N LYS A 251 28.05 -18.64 -3.73
CA LYS A 251 26.72 -18.37 -3.17
C LYS A 251 26.23 -16.94 -3.48
N LEU A 252 27.10 -15.93 -3.35
CA LEU A 252 26.74 -14.54 -3.66
C LEU A 252 26.47 -14.35 -5.15
N VAL A 253 27.33 -14.86 -6.04
CA VAL A 253 27.12 -14.80 -7.49
C VAL A 253 25.81 -15.49 -7.87
N LEU A 254 25.51 -16.66 -7.30
CA LEU A 254 24.25 -17.36 -7.55
C LEU A 254 23.04 -16.57 -7.03
N LEU A 255 23.17 -15.99 -5.82
CA LEU A 255 22.12 -15.16 -5.24
C LEU A 255 21.75 -13.99 -6.17
N PHE A 256 22.76 -13.26 -6.65
CA PHE A 256 22.55 -12.14 -7.56
C PHE A 256 21.98 -12.57 -8.91
N ALA A 257 22.49 -13.68 -9.47
CA ALA A 257 21.96 -14.22 -10.73
C ALA A 257 20.49 -14.64 -10.61
N LEU A 258 20.12 -15.36 -9.56
CA LEU A 258 18.71 -15.74 -9.33
C LEU A 258 17.83 -14.54 -9.03
N ALA A 259 18.32 -13.58 -8.26
CA ALA A 259 17.59 -12.34 -7.94
C ALA A 259 17.29 -11.52 -9.21
N SER A 260 18.27 -11.41 -10.14
CA SER A 260 18.07 -10.76 -11.45
C SER A 260 17.00 -11.47 -12.27
N VAL A 261 17.12 -12.80 -12.40
CA VAL A 261 16.17 -13.58 -13.19
C VAL A 261 14.75 -13.43 -12.64
N VAL A 262 14.58 -13.48 -11.32
CA VAL A 262 13.28 -13.30 -10.68
C VAL A 262 12.75 -11.90 -10.93
N SER A 263 13.54 -10.84 -10.73
CA SER A 263 13.12 -9.47 -10.96
C SER A 263 12.67 -9.23 -12.39
N VAL A 264 13.49 -9.65 -13.37
CA VAL A 264 13.16 -9.53 -14.81
C VAL A 264 11.89 -10.31 -15.16
N LEU A 265 11.74 -11.52 -14.62
CA LEU A 265 10.56 -12.37 -14.86
C LEU A 265 9.27 -11.69 -14.41
N PHE A 266 9.27 -11.07 -13.22
CA PHE A 266 8.08 -10.39 -12.72
C PHE A 266 7.74 -9.14 -13.54
N VAL A 267 8.73 -8.30 -13.89
CA VAL A 267 8.49 -7.12 -14.72
C VAL A 267 7.99 -7.53 -16.11
N PHE A 268 8.59 -8.56 -16.71
CA PHE A 268 8.15 -9.09 -18.00
C PHE A 268 6.70 -9.61 -17.96
N CYS A 269 6.33 -10.35 -16.89
CA CYS A 269 4.94 -10.80 -16.70
C CYS A 269 3.98 -9.61 -16.56
N ASN A 270 4.34 -8.59 -15.79
CA ASN A 270 3.50 -7.39 -15.62
C ASN A 270 3.31 -6.65 -16.94
N PHE A 271 4.40 -6.41 -17.69
CA PHE A 271 4.33 -5.76 -18.98
C PHE A 271 3.46 -6.54 -19.97
N THR A 272 3.60 -7.88 -19.99
CA THR A 272 2.79 -8.73 -20.86
C THR A 272 1.30 -8.66 -20.50
N ILE A 273 0.96 -8.73 -19.20
CA ILE A 273 -0.44 -8.65 -18.75
C ILE A 273 -1.03 -7.29 -19.13
N ASN A 274 -0.33 -6.18 -18.86
CA ASN A 274 -0.84 -4.84 -19.19
C ASN A 274 -0.94 -4.61 -20.71
N THR A 275 -0.03 -5.18 -21.50
CA THR A 275 -0.15 -5.14 -22.97
C THR A 275 -1.39 -5.88 -23.48
N PHE A 276 -1.79 -6.98 -22.83
CA PHE A 276 -3.04 -7.67 -23.14
C PHE A 276 -4.29 -6.88 -22.71
N LEU A 277 -4.19 -6.08 -21.64
CA LEU A 277 -5.32 -5.31 -21.12
C LEU A 277 -5.57 -4.02 -21.90
N TYR A 278 -4.52 -3.29 -22.25
CA TYR A 278 -4.61 -1.93 -22.81
C TYR A 278 -4.15 -1.84 -24.27
N GLY A 279 -3.68 -2.93 -24.86
CA GLY A 279 -3.02 -2.91 -26.15
C GLY A 279 -1.53 -2.58 -26.06
N GLY A 280 -0.84 -2.64 -27.20
CA GLY A 280 0.61 -2.39 -27.26
C GLY A 280 0.96 -0.91 -27.18
N THR A 281 2.10 -0.60 -26.56
CA THR A 281 2.70 0.74 -26.58
C THR A 281 3.84 0.75 -27.60
N ASP A 282 3.90 1.79 -28.44
CA ASP A 282 5.08 1.99 -29.32
C ASP A 282 6.28 2.40 -28.47
N LEU A 283 7.25 1.48 -28.37
CA LEU A 283 8.46 1.67 -27.57
C LEU A 283 9.53 2.51 -28.26
N SER A 284 9.33 2.89 -29.53
CA SER A 284 10.27 3.71 -30.30
C SER A 284 10.13 5.21 -30.03
N VAL A 285 8.99 5.66 -29.49
CA VAL A 285 8.72 7.06 -29.19
C VAL A 285 9.59 7.59 -28.06
N ASN A 286 9.89 8.89 -28.08
CA ASN A 286 10.57 9.53 -26.96
C ASN A 286 9.74 9.48 -25.69
N ILE A 287 10.38 9.25 -24.54
CA ILE A 287 9.69 9.11 -23.26
C ILE A 287 8.83 10.33 -22.90
N GLN A 288 9.27 11.52 -23.32
CA GLN A 288 8.53 12.77 -23.12
C GLN A 288 7.21 12.83 -23.89
N SER A 289 6.97 11.95 -24.85
CA SER A 289 5.66 11.84 -25.53
C SER A 289 4.55 11.36 -24.56
N ILE A 290 4.94 10.74 -23.43
CA ILE A 290 4.06 10.31 -22.37
C ILE A 290 4.00 11.43 -21.33
N SER A 291 2.82 12.01 -21.10
CA SER A 291 2.62 13.20 -20.26
C SER A 291 3.11 13.04 -18.81
N GLU A 292 3.05 11.84 -18.25
CA GLU A 292 3.59 11.52 -16.93
C GLU A 292 5.09 11.72 -16.81
N PHE A 293 5.82 11.60 -17.91
CA PHE A 293 7.27 11.79 -17.99
C PHE A 293 7.68 13.15 -18.54
N ARG A 294 6.78 14.15 -18.52
CA ARG A 294 7.05 15.53 -18.93
C ARG A 294 8.32 16.10 -18.29
N ASN A 295 8.56 15.76 -17.04
CA ASN A 295 9.68 16.25 -16.24
C ASN A 295 10.96 15.41 -16.41
N CYS A 296 10.96 14.36 -17.21
CA CYS A 296 12.11 13.53 -17.45
C CYS A 296 13.10 14.24 -18.39
N THR A 297 14.34 14.47 -17.91
CA THR A 297 15.40 15.13 -18.70
C THR A 297 16.23 14.15 -19.53
N LEU A 298 15.96 12.85 -19.46
CA LEU A 298 16.70 11.85 -20.23
C LEU A 298 16.21 11.79 -21.67
N LYS A 299 17.12 11.91 -22.62
CA LYS A 299 16.85 11.73 -24.05
C LYS A 299 16.86 10.25 -24.41
N VAL A 300 15.79 9.56 -24.07
CA VAL A 300 15.64 8.12 -24.29
C VAL A 300 14.25 7.80 -24.86
N THR A 301 14.17 6.70 -25.61
CA THR A 301 12.89 6.17 -26.05
C THR A 301 12.17 5.45 -24.90
N ALA A 302 10.86 5.24 -25.03
CA ALA A 302 10.08 4.47 -24.06
C ALA A 302 10.66 3.07 -23.84
N GLY A 303 11.15 2.40 -24.87
CA GLY A 303 11.83 1.10 -24.75
C GLY A 303 13.15 1.17 -23.99
N GLN A 304 13.97 2.21 -24.23
CA GLN A 304 15.20 2.43 -23.46
C GLN A 304 14.89 2.76 -21.99
N PHE A 305 13.84 3.53 -21.76
CA PHE A 305 13.38 3.82 -20.39
C PHE A 305 12.92 2.55 -19.67
N LEU A 306 12.19 1.66 -20.34
CA LEU A 306 11.80 0.36 -19.77
C LEU A 306 13.03 -0.49 -19.39
N LEU A 307 14.10 -0.45 -20.21
CA LEU A 307 15.36 -1.12 -19.86
C LEU A 307 16.04 -0.48 -18.64
N LEU A 308 16.03 0.85 -18.53
CA LEU A 308 16.53 1.56 -17.34
C LEU A 308 15.71 1.21 -16.11
N PHE A 309 14.39 1.13 -16.24
CA PHE A 309 13.48 0.69 -15.16
C PHE A 309 13.82 -0.72 -14.68
N VAL A 310 13.97 -1.69 -15.58
CA VAL A 310 14.39 -3.06 -15.23
C VAL A 310 15.77 -3.05 -14.56
N LEU A 311 16.71 -2.25 -15.06
CA LEU A 311 18.05 -2.11 -14.47
C LEU A 311 17.98 -1.57 -13.03
N ALA A 312 17.18 -0.54 -12.78
CA ALA A 312 16.95 -0.01 -11.44
C ALA A 312 16.41 -1.09 -10.48
N LYS A 313 15.39 -1.84 -10.91
CA LYS A 313 14.85 -2.96 -10.15
C LYS A 313 15.94 -4.00 -9.80
N VAL A 314 16.75 -4.39 -10.77
CA VAL A 314 17.84 -5.37 -10.56
C VAL A 314 18.88 -4.84 -9.59
N ILE A 315 19.32 -3.57 -9.73
CA ILE A 315 20.31 -2.94 -8.83
C ILE A 315 19.74 -2.84 -7.41
N GLY A 316 18.50 -2.36 -7.25
CA GLY A 316 17.84 -2.30 -5.95
C GLY A 316 17.77 -3.66 -5.25
N ILE A 317 17.38 -4.68 -5.99
CA ILE A 317 17.35 -6.06 -5.48
C ILE A 317 18.74 -6.62 -5.17
N PHE A 318 19.81 -6.21 -5.87
CA PHE A 318 21.19 -6.59 -5.52
C PHE A 318 21.60 -6.02 -4.16
N VAL A 319 21.25 -4.77 -3.88
CA VAL A 319 21.54 -4.16 -2.58
C VAL A 319 20.82 -4.92 -1.47
N ILE A 320 19.52 -5.18 -1.61
CA ILE A 320 18.71 -5.95 -0.65
C ILE A 320 19.27 -7.35 -0.48
N SER A 321 19.62 -8.02 -1.57
CA SER A 321 20.19 -9.38 -1.55
C SER A 321 21.51 -9.44 -0.80
N SER A 322 22.39 -8.47 -1.00
CA SER A 322 23.69 -8.37 -0.32
C SER A 322 23.52 -8.13 1.19
N PHE A 323 22.57 -7.28 1.55
CA PHE A 323 22.21 -7.02 2.94
C PHE A 323 21.62 -8.28 3.62
N PHE A 324 20.68 -8.98 2.97
CA PHE A 324 20.16 -10.25 3.48
C PHE A 324 21.25 -11.29 3.65
N ALA A 325 22.18 -11.44 2.69
CA ALA A 325 23.30 -12.34 2.81
C ALA A 325 24.14 -12.02 4.06
N LEU A 326 24.44 -10.75 4.31
CA LEU A 326 25.17 -10.29 5.50
C LEU A 326 24.41 -10.64 6.79
N VAL A 327 23.11 -10.33 6.85
CA VAL A 327 22.24 -10.64 8.00
C VAL A 327 22.22 -12.14 8.28
N PHE A 328 22.09 -12.98 7.25
CA PHE A 328 22.09 -14.44 7.39
C PHE A 328 23.44 -15.00 7.84
N ILE A 329 24.54 -14.35 7.52
CA ILE A 329 25.87 -14.73 7.98
C ILE A 329 26.08 -14.27 9.44
N VAL A 330 25.65 -13.05 9.79
CA VAL A 330 25.86 -12.45 11.12
C VAL A 330 25.01 -13.12 12.19
N PHE A 331 23.73 -13.33 11.95
CA PHE A 331 22.84 -13.89 12.95
C PHE A 331 22.76 -15.42 12.86
N SER A 332 22.54 -16.06 13.99
CA SER A 332 22.35 -17.52 14.10
C SER A 332 20.90 -17.90 14.42
N SER A 333 20.12 -16.96 14.96
CA SER A 333 18.70 -17.14 15.26
C SER A 333 17.86 -16.74 14.07
N SER A 334 16.94 -17.61 13.63
CA SER A 334 16.05 -17.33 12.51
C SER A 334 15.17 -16.10 12.75
N ALA A 335 14.68 -15.91 14.01
CA ALA A 335 13.90 -14.72 14.36
C ALA A 335 14.68 -13.42 14.18
N MET A 336 15.95 -13.42 14.64
CA MET A 336 16.80 -12.23 14.50
C MET A 336 17.13 -11.94 13.04
N MET A 337 17.31 -12.97 12.19
CA MET A 337 17.51 -12.79 10.76
C MET A 337 16.29 -12.15 10.12
N TYR A 338 15.11 -12.66 10.44
CA TYR A 338 13.86 -12.18 9.89
C TYR A 338 13.52 -10.78 10.38
N LEU A 339 13.65 -10.55 11.68
CA LEU A 339 13.39 -9.24 12.29
C LEU A 339 14.34 -8.16 11.74
N THR A 340 15.64 -8.45 11.66
CA THR A 340 16.62 -7.49 11.13
C THR A 340 16.46 -7.32 9.64
N GLY A 341 16.25 -8.40 8.87
CA GLY A 341 16.10 -8.33 7.42
C GLY A 341 14.85 -7.58 6.99
N LEU A 342 13.68 -8.04 7.41
CA LEU A 342 12.41 -7.38 7.07
C LEU A 342 12.19 -6.09 7.84
N GLY A 343 12.70 -5.98 9.06
CA GLY A 343 12.57 -4.75 9.85
C GLY A 343 13.28 -3.57 9.19
N THR A 344 14.51 -3.75 8.69
CA THR A 344 15.21 -2.70 7.93
C THR A 344 14.52 -2.39 6.61
N VAL A 345 14.11 -3.38 5.84
CA VAL A 345 13.36 -3.17 4.60
C VAL A 345 12.04 -2.43 4.88
N GLY A 346 11.33 -2.82 5.95
CA GLY A 346 10.11 -2.14 6.37
C GLY A 346 10.33 -0.69 6.82
N THR A 347 11.43 -0.38 7.53
CA THR A 347 11.75 1.01 7.92
C THR A 347 12.12 1.88 6.71
N GLU A 348 12.84 1.34 5.74
CA GLU A 348 13.12 2.02 4.46
C GLU A 348 11.81 2.31 3.71
N TYR A 349 10.88 1.35 3.64
CA TYR A 349 9.57 1.55 3.04
C TYR A 349 8.77 2.65 3.74
N LEU A 350 8.76 2.67 5.07
CA LEU A 350 8.10 3.72 5.85
C LEU A 350 8.72 5.09 5.60
N PHE A 351 10.03 5.20 5.52
CA PHE A 351 10.69 6.47 5.19
C PHE A 351 10.32 6.95 3.79
N TYR A 352 10.25 6.05 2.81
CA TYR A 352 9.86 6.38 1.44
C TYR A 352 8.42 6.90 1.36
N THR A 353 7.47 6.28 2.08
CA THR A 353 6.04 6.58 1.98
C THR A 353 5.57 7.71 2.91
N LEU A 354 6.13 7.81 4.13
CA LEU A 354 5.63 8.76 5.14
C LEU A 354 6.33 10.12 5.10
N ILE A 355 7.56 10.20 4.57
CA ILE A 355 8.29 11.45 4.51
C ILE A 355 7.83 12.26 3.29
N GLY A 356 7.27 13.45 3.54
CA GLY A 356 6.86 14.37 2.49
C GLY A 356 8.05 15.00 1.75
N GLN A 357 7.84 15.40 0.50
CA GLN A 357 8.87 16.03 -0.35
C GLN A 357 9.44 17.32 0.26
N ASN A 358 8.61 18.10 0.93
CA ASN A 358 8.98 19.36 1.57
C ASN A 358 9.48 19.22 3.02
N SER A 359 9.66 17.98 3.51
CA SER A 359 10.15 17.73 4.86
C SER A 359 11.64 18.03 4.98
N PHE A 360 12.08 18.48 6.16
CA PHE A 360 13.51 18.58 6.51
C PHE A 360 14.25 17.22 6.36
N LEU A 361 13.54 16.12 6.54
CA LEU A 361 14.05 14.75 6.41
C LEU A 361 13.93 14.17 4.99
N ASN A 362 13.61 14.98 3.98
CA ASN A 362 13.39 14.51 2.60
C ASN A 362 14.57 13.69 2.02
N LEU A 363 15.79 13.95 2.52
CA LEU A 363 16.96 13.17 2.13
C LEU A 363 16.81 11.68 2.42
N LEU A 364 16.10 11.29 3.51
CA LEU A 364 15.81 9.89 3.84
C LEU A 364 14.80 9.25 2.88
N LYS A 365 13.97 10.06 2.20
CA LYS A 365 13.08 9.60 1.15
C LYS A 365 13.85 9.32 -0.15
N TYR A 366 14.76 10.20 -0.53
CA TYR A 366 15.47 10.11 -1.82
C TYR A 366 16.73 9.25 -1.76
N ILE A 367 17.43 9.19 -0.61
CA ILE A 367 18.48 8.18 -0.37
C ILE A 367 17.82 6.95 0.28
N ASN A 368 17.01 6.26 -0.49
CA ASN A 368 16.19 5.14 -0.05
C ASN A 368 16.19 4.05 -1.12
N ILE A 369 16.19 2.79 -0.69
CA ILE A 369 16.20 1.66 -1.63
C ILE A 369 14.90 1.57 -2.43
N PHE A 370 13.76 1.97 -1.84
CA PHE A 370 12.48 1.98 -2.53
C PHE A 370 12.39 3.08 -3.58
N TYR A 371 13.13 4.18 -3.44
CA TYR A 371 13.27 5.18 -4.50
C TYR A 371 13.96 4.61 -5.75
N ILE A 372 14.97 3.73 -5.59
CA ILE A 372 15.56 3.00 -6.73
C ILE A 372 14.58 1.96 -7.30
N LEU A 373 13.88 1.24 -6.42
CA LEU A 373 12.89 0.25 -6.85
C LEU A 373 11.71 0.88 -7.57
N ASP A 374 11.35 2.12 -7.23
CA ASP A 374 10.43 2.94 -8.00
C ASP A 374 11.16 3.59 -9.18
N GLY A 375 11.59 2.75 -10.12
CA GLY A 375 12.39 3.18 -11.27
C GLY A 375 11.68 4.20 -12.17
N GLY A 376 10.33 4.25 -12.12
CA GLY A 376 9.53 5.27 -12.82
C GLY A 376 9.75 6.66 -12.26
N GLU A 377 9.65 6.82 -10.94
CA GLU A 377 9.95 8.07 -10.24
C GLU A 377 11.45 8.38 -10.26
N PHE A 378 12.31 7.37 -10.08
CA PHE A 378 13.76 7.52 -10.01
C PHE A 378 14.40 8.10 -11.28
N PHE A 379 13.95 7.65 -12.45
CA PHE A 379 14.44 8.14 -13.75
C PHE A 379 13.50 9.15 -14.42
N GLY A 380 12.20 9.10 -14.10
CA GLY A 380 11.18 9.93 -14.73
C GLY A 380 11.03 11.31 -14.08
N SER A 381 11.38 11.46 -12.81
CA SER A 381 11.36 12.75 -12.13
C SER A 381 12.72 13.44 -12.17
N TYR A 382 12.71 14.78 -12.34
CA TYR A 382 13.92 15.58 -12.25
C TYR A 382 14.10 16.13 -10.85
N LEU A 383 15.17 15.68 -10.17
CA LEU A 383 15.49 16.10 -8.81
C LEU A 383 16.97 16.38 -8.63
N ASN A 384 17.30 17.57 -8.16
CA ASN A 384 18.64 17.95 -7.73
C ASN A 384 18.75 17.97 -6.21
N LEU A 385 19.78 17.35 -5.67
CA LEU A 385 20.09 17.34 -4.25
C LEU A 385 21.15 18.41 -3.95
N ASN A 386 21.01 19.04 -2.76
CA ASN A 386 22.00 20.00 -2.29
C ASN A 386 23.21 19.28 -1.69
N ILE A 387 24.35 19.33 -2.37
CA ILE A 387 25.61 18.80 -1.85
C ILE A 387 26.63 19.94 -1.76
N PHE A 388 26.90 20.40 -0.54
CA PHE A 388 27.82 21.51 -0.27
C PHE A 388 27.51 22.75 -1.15
N SER A 389 26.24 23.15 -1.17
CA SER A 389 25.72 24.28 -1.98
C SER A 389 25.83 24.08 -3.50
N ASN A 390 26.06 22.89 -3.99
CA ASN A 390 26.00 22.55 -5.40
C ASN A 390 24.75 21.72 -5.72
N ALA A 391 24.12 22.00 -6.85
CA ALA A 391 22.99 21.23 -7.36
C ALA A 391 23.52 20.01 -8.12
N VAL A 392 23.34 18.82 -7.56
CA VAL A 392 23.73 17.56 -8.19
C VAL A 392 22.50 16.70 -8.41
N THR A 393 22.34 16.14 -9.60
CA THR A 393 21.22 15.24 -9.92
C THR A 393 21.17 14.08 -8.94
N SER A 394 20.00 13.65 -8.52
CA SER A 394 19.81 12.58 -7.50
C SER A 394 20.38 11.22 -7.94
N VAL A 395 20.25 10.87 -9.22
CA VAL A 395 20.58 9.54 -9.76
C VAL A 395 22.04 9.12 -9.47
N PRO A 396 23.10 9.89 -9.83
CA PRO A 396 24.47 9.46 -9.55
C PRO A 396 24.80 9.39 -8.06
N ILE A 397 24.18 10.23 -7.23
CA ILE A 397 24.38 10.22 -5.77
C ILE A 397 23.82 8.93 -5.17
N VAL A 398 22.59 8.61 -5.54
CA VAL A 398 21.89 7.41 -5.05
C VAL A 398 22.63 6.14 -5.45
N PHE A 399 23.10 6.07 -6.71
CA PHE A 399 23.95 4.97 -7.17
C PHE A 399 25.30 4.88 -6.42
N ALA A 400 25.94 6.00 -6.13
CA ALA A 400 27.18 6.01 -5.36
C ALA A 400 26.95 5.50 -3.93
N VAL A 401 25.90 5.96 -3.25
CA VAL A 401 25.57 5.53 -1.88
C VAL A 401 25.26 4.03 -1.85
N PHE A 402 24.30 3.58 -2.67
CA PHE A 402 23.91 2.17 -2.65
C PHE A 402 24.96 1.23 -3.28
N GLY A 403 25.77 1.71 -4.21
CA GLY A 403 26.94 1.02 -4.69
C GLY A 403 27.97 0.77 -3.56
N THR A 404 28.21 1.77 -2.71
CA THR A 404 29.07 1.60 -1.53
C THR A 404 28.47 0.64 -0.50
N VAL A 405 27.16 0.74 -0.22
CA VAL A 405 26.47 -0.19 0.68
C VAL A 405 26.55 -1.62 0.15
N PHE A 406 26.29 -1.83 -1.14
CA PHE A 406 26.43 -3.14 -1.79
C PHE A 406 27.82 -3.72 -1.64
N LEU A 407 28.87 -2.92 -1.93
CA LEU A 407 30.27 -3.34 -1.78
C LEU A 407 30.62 -3.67 -0.33
N LEU A 408 30.23 -2.84 0.63
CA LEU A 408 30.45 -3.09 2.03
C LEU A 408 29.77 -4.38 2.49
N CYS A 409 28.49 -4.57 2.17
CA CYS A 409 27.74 -5.77 2.55
C CYS A 409 28.36 -7.04 1.94
N THR A 410 28.80 -7.02 0.68
CA THR A 410 29.43 -8.17 0.02
C THR A 410 30.80 -8.47 0.59
N VAL A 411 31.65 -7.48 0.82
CA VAL A 411 32.99 -7.65 1.41
C VAL A 411 32.89 -8.15 2.84
N PHE A 412 32.05 -7.54 3.68
CA PHE A 412 31.84 -8.01 5.06
C PHE A 412 31.26 -9.43 5.09
N SER A 413 30.34 -9.78 4.19
CA SER A 413 29.82 -11.15 4.05
C SER A 413 30.94 -12.14 3.76
N CYS A 414 31.86 -11.82 2.86
CA CYS A 414 33.01 -12.67 2.53
C CYS A 414 33.94 -12.82 3.72
N ILE A 415 34.34 -11.74 4.39
CA ILE A 415 35.25 -11.73 5.53
C ILE A 415 34.68 -12.54 6.71
N LEU A 416 33.41 -12.25 7.08
CA LEU A 416 32.75 -12.90 8.19
C LEU A 416 32.51 -14.39 7.94
N PHE A 417 32.10 -14.76 6.74
CA PHE A 417 31.94 -16.18 6.39
C PHE A 417 33.24 -16.95 6.49
N CYS A 418 34.39 -16.36 6.09
CA CYS A 418 35.70 -16.99 6.15
C CYS A 418 36.26 -17.06 7.57
N LYS A 419 36.10 -15.99 8.36
CA LYS A 419 36.74 -15.87 9.69
C LYS A 419 35.91 -16.46 10.84
N ARG A 420 34.59 -16.47 10.74
CA ARG A 420 33.72 -16.79 11.87
C ARG A 420 33.75 -18.25 12.26
N ASN A 421 34.26 -18.55 13.43
CA ASN A 421 34.09 -19.86 14.09
C ASN A 421 32.67 -19.88 14.72
N GLN A 422 31.93 -20.97 14.52
CA GLN A 422 30.58 -21.14 15.09
C GLN A 422 30.53 -21.40 16.60
N GLN A 423 31.63 -21.27 17.33
CA GLN A 423 31.53 -21.27 18.77
C GLN A 423 30.70 -20.07 19.19
N LYS A 424 29.64 -20.35 19.97
CA LYS A 424 28.69 -19.40 20.52
C LYS A 424 29.41 -18.23 21.21
N THR A 425 29.84 -17.25 20.49
CA THR A 425 30.20 -15.98 21.10
C THR A 425 28.89 -15.33 21.51
N ALA A 426 28.63 -15.40 22.82
CA ALA A 426 27.48 -14.70 23.38
C ALA A 426 27.67 -13.22 23.08
N GLY A 427 26.87 -12.69 22.16
CA GLY A 427 26.83 -11.25 21.86
C GLY A 427 26.43 -10.48 23.12
N ILE A 428 26.67 -9.17 23.15
CA ILE A 428 26.32 -8.28 24.28
C ILE A 428 24.86 -8.49 24.70
N PHE A 429 23.97 -8.65 23.71
CA PHE A 429 22.54 -8.88 23.93
C PHE A 429 22.24 -10.23 24.58
N SER A 430 23.00 -11.29 24.26
CA SER A 430 22.83 -12.60 24.91
C SER A 430 23.33 -12.60 26.34
N ARG A 431 24.38 -11.82 26.65
CA ARG A 431 24.87 -11.65 28.03
C ARG A 431 23.88 -10.86 28.89
N LEU A 432 23.24 -9.82 28.34
CA LEU A 432 22.15 -9.07 29.01
C LEU A 432 20.95 -9.98 29.28
N LEU A 433 20.54 -10.77 28.29
CA LEU A 433 19.47 -11.75 28.44
C LEU A 433 19.80 -12.87 29.43
N GLU A 434 21.07 -13.33 29.48
CA GLU A 434 21.53 -14.30 30.46
C GLU A 434 21.53 -13.72 31.88
N LYS A 435 21.93 -12.45 32.07
CA LYS A 435 21.79 -11.74 33.34
C LYS A 435 20.35 -11.58 33.75
N PHE A 436 19.47 -11.23 32.84
CA PHE A 436 18.01 -11.14 33.09
C PHE A 436 17.42 -12.52 33.43
N LYS A 437 17.86 -13.56 32.71
CA LYS A 437 17.48 -14.96 32.93
C LYS A 437 17.85 -15.44 34.34
N SER A 438 19.07 -15.19 34.79
CA SER A 438 19.53 -15.62 36.10
C SER A 438 18.80 -14.94 37.26
N LYS A 439 18.25 -13.73 37.03
CA LYS A 439 17.55 -12.94 38.04
C LYS A 439 16.05 -13.23 38.13
N PHE A 440 15.43 -13.53 37.00
CA PHE A 440 13.96 -13.64 36.90
C PHE A 440 13.43 -15.05 36.57
N TYR A 441 14.29 -15.99 36.19
CA TYR A 441 13.84 -17.30 35.74
C TYR A 441 14.70 -18.43 36.29
N THR A 442 14.30 -18.96 37.41
CA THR A 442 14.85 -20.20 37.92
C THR A 442 13.87 -21.34 37.61
N LEU A 443 14.24 -22.24 36.70
CA LEU A 443 13.56 -23.52 36.51
C LEU A 443 13.99 -24.48 37.64
N ASN A 444 13.42 -24.30 38.81
CA ASN A 444 13.68 -25.20 39.95
C ASN A 444 12.94 -26.52 39.69
N GLY A 445 13.53 -27.43 38.88
CA GLY A 445 13.11 -28.82 38.77
C GLY A 445 11.63 -29.06 38.42
N SER A 446 10.94 -28.06 37.81
CA SER A 446 9.52 -28.21 37.46
C SER A 446 9.34 -29.24 36.33
N THR A 447 8.56 -30.26 36.58
CA THR A 447 8.15 -31.29 35.64
C THR A 447 6.96 -30.85 34.75
N SER A 448 6.47 -29.62 34.92
CA SER A 448 5.32 -29.07 34.16
C SER A 448 5.70 -28.86 32.68
N ILE A 449 5.01 -29.56 31.77
CA ILE A 449 5.18 -29.44 30.32
C ILE A 449 4.95 -27.99 29.88
N PHE A 450 3.90 -27.34 30.37
CA PHE A 450 3.59 -25.95 30.05
C PHE A 450 4.72 -24.98 30.41
N LYS A 451 5.23 -25.06 31.66
CA LYS A 451 6.35 -24.20 32.09
C LYS A 451 7.60 -24.40 31.21
N GLY A 452 7.87 -25.65 30.82
CA GLY A 452 8.97 -26.00 29.93
C GLY A 452 8.81 -25.43 28.53
N GLU A 453 7.61 -25.55 27.93
CA GLU A 453 7.34 -25.01 26.58
C GLU A 453 7.32 -23.48 26.57
N PHE A 454 6.72 -22.85 27.56
CA PHE A 454 6.72 -21.40 27.74
C PHE A 454 8.15 -20.85 27.91
N TYR A 455 9.00 -21.53 28.67
CA TYR A 455 10.40 -21.16 28.80
C TYR A 455 11.18 -21.32 27.48
N LYS A 456 10.99 -22.41 26.74
CA LYS A 456 11.57 -22.59 25.41
C LYS A 456 11.19 -21.44 24.47
N PHE A 457 9.92 -21.07 24.46
CA PHE A 457 9.41 -20.02 23.60
C PHE A 457 9.95 -18.64 23.99
N THR A 458 9.80 -18.24 25.23
CA THR A 458 10.13 -16.88 25.67
C THR A 458 11.65 -16.65 25.79
N VAL A 459 12.37 -17.56 26.43
CA VAL A 459 13.78 -17.36 26.78
C VAL A 459 14.73 -17.99 25.75
N GLN A 460 14.53 -19.26 25.42
CA GLN A 460 15.44 -19.99 24.53
C GLN A 460 15.34 -19.46 23.08
N ASN A 461 14.13 -19.18 22.61
CA ASN A 461 13.87 -18.62 21.27
C ASN A 461 13.84 -17.09 21.26
N LYS A 462 14.02 -16.43 22.42
CA LYS A 462 14.10 -14.97 22.57
C LYS A 462 12.82 -14.22 22.16
N MET A 463 11.65 -14.89 22.17
CA MET A 463 10.39 -14.24 21.83
C MET A 463 9.95 -13.19 22.85
N ALA A 464 10.46 -13.26 24.09
CA ALA A 464 10.28 -12.20 25.08
C ALA A 464 10.76 -10.83 24.56
N VAL A 465 11.86 -10.78 23.80
CA VAL A 465 12.36 -9.53 23.19
C VAL A 465 11.36 -9.00 22.17
N MET A 466 10.79 -9.89 21.35
CA MET A 466 9.80 -9.52 20.36
C MET A 466 8.53 -8.94 21.01
N ILE A 467 8.06 -9.56 22.10
CA ILE A 467 6.91 -9.08 22.87
C ILE A 467 7.22 -7.70 23.47
N VAL A 468 8.41 -7.51 24.07
CA VAL A 468 8.81 -6.21 24.64
C VAL A 468 8.89 -5.14 23.56
N LEU A 469 9.48 -5.44 22.40
CA LEU A 469 9.52 -4.50 21.27
C LEU A 469 8.12 -4.14 20.76
N LEU A 470 7.21 -5.12 20.69
CA LEU A 470 5.83 -4.88 20.30
C LEU A 470 5.10 -3.97 21.30
N VAL A 471 5.25 -4.23 22.59
CA VAL A 471 4.65 -3.41 23.66
C VAL A 471 5.23 -2.01 23.65
N LEU A 472 6.55 -1.85 23.49
CA LEU A 472 7.20 -0.54 23.36
C LEU A 472 6.70 0.21 22.11
N PHE A 473 6.59 -0.47 20.97
CA PHE A 473 6.03 0.12 19.76
C PHE A 473 4.58 0.56 19.98
N ALA A 474 3.74 -0.29 20.59
CA ALA A 474 2.36 0.04 20.91
C ALA A 474 2.24 1.25 21.87
N ILE A 475 3.10 1.33 22.87
CA ILE A 475 3.18 2.47 23.79
C ILE A 475 3.60 3.73 23.02
N ILE A 476 4.68 3.68 22.25
CA ILE A 476 5.18 4.83 21.47
C ILE A 476 4.13 5.30 20.46
N SER A 477 3.53 4.39 19.71
CA SER A 477 2.45 4.71 18.78
C SER A 477 1.21 5.27 19.48
N SER A 478 1.05 4.97 20.78
CA SER A 478 -0.03 5.49 21.60
C SER A 478 0.28 6.85 22.26
N PHE A 479 1.49 7.40 22.28
CA PHE A 479 1.80 8.69 22.91
C PHE A 479 1.26 9.93 22.19
N GLY A 480 0.98 9.90 20.89
CA GLY A 480 0.30 10.98 20.18
C GLY A 480 -1.19 11.02 20.54
N THR A 481 -1.87 12.12 20.58
CA THR A 481 -3.34 12.23 20.74
C THR A 481 -4.05 11.54 19.56
N VAL A 482 -5.20 10.93 19.78
CA VAL A 482 -6.06 10.54 18.67
C VAL A 482 -6.43 11.84 17.94
N ARG A 483 -5.91 12.02 16.73
CA ARG A 483 -6.17 13.25 15.98
C ARG A 483 -7.57 13.20 15.42
N TYR A 484 -8.21 14.37 15.40
CA TYR A 484 -9.47 14.55 14.70
C TYR A 484 -9.26 14.22 13.19
N PRO A 485 -10.11 13.38 12.59
CA PRO A 485 -9.98 13.02 11.18
C PRO A 485 -10.52 14.15 10.29
N TYR A 486 -9.65 15.08 9.94
CA TYR A 486 -9.97 16.14 8.96
C TYR A 486 -9.86 15.53 7.55
N SER A 487 -10.96 15.48 6.82
CA SER A 487 -11.08 15.02 5.42
C SER A 487 -11.48 16.15 4.48
N GLU A 488 -12.26 17.12 4.98
CA GLU A 488 -12.81 18.23 4.22
C GLU A 488 -12.48 19.57 4.85
N ASN A 489 -12.53 20.64 4.07
CA ASN A 489 -12.29 22.00 4.57
C ASN A 489 -13.32 22.44 5.62
N SER A 490 -14.55 21.90 5.56
CA SER A 490 -15.65 22.17 6.47
C SER A 490 -15.56 21.44 7.83
N ASP A 491 -14.65 20.44 7.97
CA ASP A 491 -14.58 19.59 9.17
C ASP A 491 -14.19 20.36 10.45
N ALA A 492 -13.41 21.42 10.31
CA ALA A 492 -13.06 22.27 11.45
C ALA A 492 -14.27 23.02 12.02
N ASP A 493 -15.13 23.53 11.15
CA ASP A 493 -16.37 24.21 11.51
C ASP A 493 -17.42 23.21 12.02
N TYR A 494 -17.51 22.01 11.39
CA TYR A 494 -18.38 20.93 11.85
C TYR A 494 -18.02 20.47 13.27
N LYS A 495 -16.73 20.30 13.55
CA LYS A 495 -16.26 20.01 14.91
C LYS A 495 -16.69 21.08 15.92
N ALA A 496 -16.58 22.34 15.56
CA ALA A 496 -17.01 23.44 16.45
C ALA A 496 -18.52 23.40 16.76
N TYR A 497 -19.36 23.04 15.79
CA TYR A 497 -20.79 22.80 16.03
C TYR A 497 -21.01 21.59 16.96
N MET A 498 -20.29 20.50 16.74
CA MET A 498 -20.45 19.29 17.54
C MET A 498 -19.98 19.44 18.97
N GLU A 499 -18.96 20.26 19.26
CA GLU A 499 -18.52 20.57 20.63
C GLU A 499 -19.67 21.17 21.49
N TYR A 500 -20.63 21.86 20.86
CA TYR A 500 -21.82 22.41 21.53
C TYR A 500 -23.02 21.43 21.46
N LEU A 501 -23.20 20.74 20.36
CA LEU A 501 -24.40 19.94 20.09
C LEU A 501 -24.34 18.51 20.63
N GLU A 502 -23.14 17.94 20.92
CA GLU A 502 -23.02 16.53 21.32
C GLU A 502 -23.86 16.16 22.53
N GLY A 503 -24.57 15.00 22.47
CA GLY A 503 -25.44 14.48 23.52
C GLY A 503 -26.94 14.54 23.17
N ASP A 504 -27.80 14.56 24.18
CA ASP A 504 -29.26 14.54 24.03
C ASP A 504 -29.79 15.79 23.32
N ILE A 505 -30.89 15.64 22.57
CA ILE A 505 -31.59 16.73 21.91
C ILE A 505 -32.36 17.52 22.98
N THR A 506 -31.98 18.78 23.18
CA THR A 506 -32.64 19.67 24.14
C THR A 506 -33.21 20.88 23.40
N SER A 507 -34.28 21.51 23.99
CA SER A 507 -34.87 22.71 23.40
C SER A 507 -33.90 23.88 23.22
N GLU A 508 -32.82 23.89 24.01
CA GLU A 508 -31.75 24.89 23.88
C GLU A 508 -30.94 24.66 22.61
N LYS A 509 -30.59 23.41 22.30
CA LYS A 509 -29.87 23.02 21.09
C LYS A 509 -30.73 23.23 19.84
N GLU A 510 -32.02 22.93 19.92
CA GLU A 510 -32.96 23.18 18.83
C GLU A 510 -33.03 24.68 18.50
N ASN A 511 -33.14 25.54 19.50
CA ASN A 511 -33.12 26.98 19.30
C ASN A 511 -31.81 27.48 18.68
N TYR A 512 -30.67 26.91 19.10
CA TYR A 512 -29.39 27.21 18.50
C TYR A 512 -29.34 26.83 17.01
N ILE A 513 -29.85 25.65 16.64
CA ILE A 513 -29.93 25.21 15.25
C ILE A 513 -30.81 26.18 14.43
N LEU A 514 -31.95 26.59 14.95
CA LEU A 514 -32.85 27.57 14.31
C LEU A 514 -32.17 28.94 14.12
N GLU A 515 -31.43 29.40 15.12
CA GLU A 515 -30.68 30.67 15.02
C GLU A 515 -29.61 30.59 13.91
N GLN A 516 -28.86 29.51 13.84
CA GLN A 516 -27.84 29.32 12.80
C GLN A 516 -28.50 29.18 11.41
N GLN A 517 -29.63 28.50 11.29
CA GLN A 517 -30.36 28.40 10.02
C GLN A 517 -30.83 29.79 9.53
N ASN A 518 -31.38 30.60 10.42
CA ASN A 518 -31.75 31.98 10.11
C ASN A 518 -30.53 32.81 9.69
N TYR A 519 -29.41 32.63 10.35
CA TYR A 519 -28.17 33.33 9.98
C TYR A 519 -27.73 32.99 8.55
N PHE A 520 -27.72 31.72 8.14
CA PHE A 520 -27.33 31.33 6.79
C PHE A 520 -28.34 31.74 5.72
N ASN A 521 -29.64 31.68 6.03
CA ASN A 521 -30.70 32.18 5.14
C ASN A 521 -30.52 33.67 4.88
N ASN A 522 -30.20 34.45 5.94
CA ASN A 522 -29.97 35.89 5.81
C ASN A 522 -28.68 36.19 5.01
N LEU A 523 -27.65 35.35 5.10
CA LEU A 523 -26.43 35.48 4.28
C LEU A 523 -26.71 35.23 2.80
N GLN A 524 -27.53 34.25 2.46
CA GLN A 524 -27.96 33.98 1.09
C GLN A 524 -28.76 35.13 0.52
N GLN A 525 -29.71 35.67 1.30
CA GLN A 525 -30.49 36.83 0.91
C GLN A 525 -29.62 38.07 0.66
N ARG A 526 -28.67 38.34 1.55
CA ARG A 526 -27.69 39.43 1.39
C ARG A 526 -26.84 39.29 0.14
N MET A 527 -26.48 38.05 -0.24
CA MET A 527 -25.73 37.78 -1.47
C MET A 527 -26.55 38.18 -2.70
N GLY A 528 -27.88 37.89 -2.70
CA GLY A 528 -28.80 38.36 -3.74
C GLY A 528 -28.90 39.92 -3.77
N GLU A 529 -29.08 40.56 -2.61
CA GLU A 529 -29.15 42.02 -2.50
C GLU A 529 -27.86 42.73 -3.00
N ILE A 530 -26.67 42.14 -2.76
CA ILE A 530 -25.41 42.67 -3.27
C ILE A 530 -25.33 42.57 -4.78
N ALA A 531 -25.79 41.47 -5.37
CA ALA A 531 -25.81 41.29 -6.81
C ALA A 531 -26.72 42.30 -7.54
N GLU A 532 -27.85 42.63 -6.96
CA GLU A 532 -28.83 43.58 -7.51
C GLU A 532 -28.52 45.05 -7.24
N ASN A 533 -27.60 45.37 -6.28
CA ASN A 533 -27.33 46.73 -5.89
C ASN A 533 -26.53 47.49 -6.96
N SER A 534 -27.19 48.49 -7.58
CA SER A 534 -26.59 49.30 -8.64
C SER A 534 -25.60 50.37 -8.14
N GLU A 535 -25.54 50.66 -6.83
CA GLU A 535 -24.65 51.67 -6.22
C GLU A 535 -23.24 51.14 -5.96
N LEU A 536 -23.04 49.81 -5.95
CA LEU A 536 -21.77 49.18 -5.69
C LEU A 536 -20.96 48.99 -7.00
N SER A 537 -19.66 49.27 -6.92
CA SER A 537 -18.75 48.95 -8.03
C SER A 537 -18.64 47.44 -8.20
N GLU A 538 -18.42 46.95 -9.44
CA GLU A 538 -18.29 45.51 -9.74
C GLU A 538 -17.19 44.81 -8.90
N ASN A 539 -16.07 45.46 -8.67
CA ASN A 539 -15.01 44.94 -7.80
C ASN A 539 -15.46 44.80 -6.35
N ALA A 540 -16.29 45.75 -5.83
CA ALA A 540 -16.84 45.66 -4.48
C ALA A 540 -17.88 44.53 -4.37
N LYS A 541 -18.75 44.37 -5.36
CA LYS A 541 -19.71 43.25 -5.44
C LYS A 541 -18.98 41.91 -5.43
N GLN A 542 -17.97 41.76 -6.27
CA GLN A 542 -17.17 40.53 -6.32
C GLN A 542 -16.46 40.22 -5.01
N ALA A 543 -15.86 41.23 -4.34
CA ALA A 543 -15.18 41.01 -3.07
C ALA A 543 -16.16 40.65 -1.95
N MET A 544 -17.33 41.26 -1.88
CA MET A 544 -18.37 40.97 -0.89
C MET A 544 -19.00 39.61 -1.14
N SER A 545 -19.39 39.29 -2.38
CA SER A 545 -19.95 37.99 -2.75
C SER A 545 -18.96 36.88 -2.46
N LYS A 546 -17.68 37.05 -2.82
CA LYS A 546 -16.63 36.06 -2.52
C LYS A 546 -16.42 35.85 -1.02
N SER A 547 -16.57 36.89 -0.21
CA SER A 547 -16.49 36.77 1.26
C SER A 547 -17.64 35.93 1.82
N ILE A 548 -18.87 36.15 1.34
CA ILE A 548 -20.06 35.39 1.74
C ILE A 548 -19.94 33.94 1.22
N GLU A 549 -19.52 33.78 -0.02
CA GLU A 549 -19.28 32.47 -0.64
C GLU A 549 -18.27 31.63 0.16
N ASN A 550 -17.17 32.22 0.62
CA ASN A 550 -16.21 31.53 1.47
C ASN A 550 -16.81 31.06 2.80
N ILE A 551 -17.71 31.87 3.41
CA ILE A 551 -18.42 31.50 4.64
C ILE A 551 -19.41 30.35 4.36
N LEU A 552 -20.14 30.42 3.26
CA LEU A 552 -21.09 29.37 2.84
C LEU A 552 -20.36 28.07 2.50
N ASN A 553 -19.23 28.13 1.79
CA ASN A 553 -18.43 26.99 1.39
C ASN A 553 -17.69 26.29 2.55
N SER A 554 -17.54 26.92 3.70
CA SER A 554 -16.95 26.31 4.90
C SER A 554 -18.01 26.06 5.96
N LYS A 555 -18.49 27.13 6.62
CA LYS A 555 -19.45 27.03 7.72
C LYS A 555 -20.84 26.61 7.27
N GLY A 556 -21.27 27.02 6.06
CA GLY A 556 -22.57 26.65 5.50
C GLY A 556 -22.65 25.14 5.24
N ILE A 557 -21.65 24.58 4.55
CA ILE A 557 -21.57 23.12 4.29
C ILE A 557 -21.48 22.34 5.61
N ALA A 558 -20.69 22.84 6.57
CA ALA A 558 -20.60 22.21 7.90
C ALA A 558 -21.98 22.21 8.61
N PHE A 559 -22.71 23.29 8.48
CA PHE A 559 -24.03 23.42 9.09
C PHE A 559 -25.11 22.59 8.36
N GLU A 560 -25.04 22.46 7.04
CA GLU A 560 -25.92 21.54 6.29
C GLU A 560 -25.81 20.11 6.82
N ARG A 561 -24.60 19.62 7.08
CA ARG A 561 -24.38 18.31 7.73
C ARG A 561 -25.00 18.21 9.11
N VAL A 562 -24.99 19.30 9.88
CA VAL A 562 -25.69 19.36 11.19
C VAL A 562 -27.20 19.25 11.01
N ILE A 563 -27.78 19.93 10.03
CA ILE A 563 -29.23 19.87 9.72
C ILE A 563 -29.62 18.47 9.25
N GLU A 564 -28.83 17.85 8.38
CA GLU A 564 -29.07 16.47 7.92
C GLU A 564 -29.08 15.50 9.10
N GLN A 565 -28.06 15.61 9.98
CA GLN A 565 -27.99 14.81 11.20
C GLN A 565 -29.21 15.08 12.10
N TYR A 566 -29.58 16.34 12.35
CA TYR A 566 -30.71 16.71 13.18
C TYR A 566 -32.03 16.12 12.65
N ASN A 567 -32.30 16.25 11.35
CA ASN A 567 -33.50 15.69 10.72
C ASN A 567 -33.56 14.18 10.87
N ARG A 568 -32.44 13.50 10.68
CA ARG A 568 -32.32 12.04 10.89
C ARG A 568 -32.58 11.67 12.34
N LEU A 569 -32.01 12.39 13.30
CA LEU A 569 -32.23 12.14 14.72
C LEU A 569 -33.68 12.32 15.15
N LEU A 570 -34.38 13.32 14.60
CA LEU A 570 -35.82 13.52 14.83
C LEU A 570 -36.68 12.35 14.28
N GLU A 571 -36.31 11.79 13.15
CA GLU A 571 -36.98 10.60 12.61
C GLU A 571 -36.76 9.37 13.47
N LEU A 572 -35.53 9.19 13.98
CA LEU A 572 -35.18 8.09 14.88
C LEU A 572 -35.88 8.19 16.24
N ASP A 573 -36.00 9.38 16.80
CA ASP A 573 -36.73 9.63 18.05
C ASP A 573 -38.20 9.30 17.90
N LYS A 574 -38.84 9.68 16.77
CA LYS A 574 -40.24 9.30 16.45
C LYS A 574 -40.44 7.78 16.38
N LYS A 575 -39.39 7.01 16.05
CA LYS A 575 -39.39 5.53 16.02
C LYS A 575 -39.05 4.92 17.38
N GLY A 576 -38.79 5.72 18.41
CA GLY A 576 -38.48 5.28 19.77
C GLY A 576 -37.04 4.82 19.96
N ILE A 577 -36.13 5.23 19.11
CA ILE A 577 -34.69 4.98 19.24
C ILE A 577 -34.07 6.15 20.02
N ASP A 578 -33.25 5.86 21.04
CA ASP A 578 -32.54 6.87 21.85
C ASP A 578 -31.51 7.63 20.96
N ALA A 579 -32.00 8.65 20.27
CA ALA A 579 -31.27 9.42 19.31
C ALA A 579 -30.50 10.57 19.98
N LYS A 580 -29.19 10.66 19.73
CA LYS A 580 -28.28 11.66 20.32
C LYS A 580 -27.38 12.27 19.26
N PHE A 581 -27.06 13.54 19.38
CA PHE A 581 -26.00 14.16 18.60
C PHE A 581 -24.64 13.55 18.94
N ILE A 582 -23.91 13.18 17.91
CA ILE A 582 -22.57 12.60 18.04
C ILE A 582 -21.69 13.10 16.90
N ASP A 583 -20.42 13.40 17.16
CA ASP A 583 -19.49 13.78 16.12
C ASP A 583 -19.23 12.61 15.16
N GLU A 584 -19.83 12.67 13.98
CA GLU A 584 -19.78 11.59 13.00
C GLU A 584 -18.34 11.28 12.56
N ASN A 585 -17.51 12.28 12.34
CA ASN A 585 -16.15 12.08 11.85
C ASN A 585 -15.30 11.28 12.84
N ILE A 586 -15.41 11.59 14.12
CA ILE A 586 -14.69 10.90 15.19
C ILE A 586 -15.13 9.44 15.27
N TYR A 587 -16.45 9.22 15.35
CA TYR A 587 -16.98 7.87 15.58
C TYR A 587 -17.03 7.02 14.32
N LYS A 588 -17.20 7.60 13.12
CA LYS A 588 -16.98 6.92 11.83
C LYS A 588 -15.55 6.38 11.74
N SER A 589 -14.57 7.23 12.09
CA SER A 589 -13.16 6.81 12.13
C SER A 589 -12.89 5.77 13.22
N PHE A 590 -13.58 5.84 14.36
CA PHE A 590 -13.43 4.88 15.45
C PHE A 590 -13.98 3.49 15.14
N VAL A 591 -15.13 3.41 14.50
CA VAL A 591 -15.77 2.13 14.15
C VAL A 591 -15.13 1.52 12.91
N SER A 592 -14.92 2.31 11.85
CA SER A 592 -14.50 1.81 10.55
C SER A 592 -13.42 2.71 9.92
N SER A 593 -12.16 2.42 10.22
CA SER A 593 -11.00 3.07 9.59
C SER A 593 -10.19 2.08 8.77
N LYS A 594 -10.21 2.20 7.44
CA LYS A 594 -9.47 1.32 6.51
C LYS A 594 -8.01 1.19 6.91
N THR A 595 -7.31 2.30 7.04
CA THR A 595 -5.87 2.32 7.34
C THR A 595 -5.54 1.67 8.68
N ARG A 596 -6.32 1.96 9.74
CA ARG A 596 -6.07 1.41 11.07
C ARG A 596 -6.34 -0.09 11.14
N GLU A 597 -7.48 -0.53 10.61
CA GLU A 597 -7.86 -1.94 10.62
C GLU A 597 -6.81 -2.80 9.92
N TRP A 598 -6.42 -2.39 8.72
CA TRP A 598 -5.43 -3.12 7.93
C TRP A 598 -4.03 -3.08 8.54
N ASN A 599 -3.56 -1.91 9.00
CA ASN A 599 -2.22 -1.79 9.57
C ASN A 599 -2.08 -2.62 10.86
N ASN A 600 -3.09 -2.58 11.75
CA ASN A 600 -3.06 -3.35 12.98
C ASN A 600 -3.11 -4.86 12.70
N PHE A 601 -3.97 -5.29 11.77
CA PHE A 601 -4.08 -6.71 11.45
C PHE A 601 -2.86 -7.23 10.69
N ALA A 602 -2.31 -6.46 9.76
CA ALA A 602 -1.06 -6.79 9.06
C ALA A 602 0.13 -6.91 10.02
N LEU A 603 0.25 -5.97 10.97
CA LEU A 603 1.29 -6.02 11.98
C LEU A 603 1.13 -7.22 12.91
N LEU A 604 -0.11 -7.53 13.32
CA LEU A 604 -0.42 -8.74 14.09
C LEU A 604 -0.01 -10.01 13.33
N CYS A 605 -0.39 -10.13 12.07
CA CYS A 605 -0.01 -11.27 11.22
C CYS A 605 1.52 -11.39 11.09
N LEU A 606 2.24 -10.27 10.91
CA LEU A 606 3.69 -10.25 10.84
C LEU A 606 4.32 -10.76 12.16
N VAL A 607 3.82 -10.32 13.30
CA VAL A 607 4.28 -10.77 14.62
C VAL A 607 4.03 -12.27 14.80
N LEU A 608 2.88 -12.77 14.37
CA LEU A 608 2.55 -14.21 14.41
C LEU A 608 3.46 -15.02 13.49
N VAL A 609 3.73 -14.55 12.27
CA VAL A 609 4.66 -15.19 11.31
C VAL A 609 6.07 -15.31 11.89
N ILE A 610 6.52 -14.35 12.70
CA ILE A 610 7.83 -14.40 13.34
C ILE A 610 7.85 -15.35 14.55
N GLY A 611 6.83 -15.35 15.39
CA GLY A 611 6.81 -16.06 16.67
C GLY A 611 6.37 -17.52 16.61
N VAL A 612 5.23 -17.77 16.00
CA VAL A 612 4.57 -19.10 16.01
C VAL A 612 5.44 -20.22 15.41
N PRO A 613 6.20 -20.02 14.32
CA PRO A 613 7.02 -21.07 13.72
C PRO A 613 7.99 -21.80 14.66
N TYR A 614 8.39 -21.14 15.74
CA TYR A 614 9.33 -21.71 16.70
C TYR A 614 8.72 -22.78 17.59
N VAL A 615 7.44 -22.70 17.88
CA VAL A 615 6.78 -23.54 18.86
C VAL A 615 6.92 -25.03 18.52
N PHE A 616 6.72 -25.38 17.26
CA PHE A 616 6.83 -26.77 16.80
C PHE A 616 8.19 -27.10 16.16
N SER A 617 8.81 -26.18 15.45
CA SER A 617 10.01 -26.44 14.65
C SER A 617 11.27 -26.70 15.49
N VAL A 618 11.36 -26.16 16.70
CA VAL A 618 12.55 -26.29 17.57
C VAL A 618 12.92 -27.74 17.85
N GLU A 619 11.94 -28.62 18.05
CA GLU A 619 12.16 -29.99 18.42
C GLU A 619 12.59 -30.89 17.26
N TYR A 620 12.32 -30.47 16.04
CA TYR A 620 12.88 -31.13 14.85
C TYR A 620 14.36 -30.81 14.64
N LYS A 621 14.85 -29.72 15.25
CA LYS A 621 16.25 -29.38 15.26
C LYS A 621 17.01 -30.41 16.12
N ASN A 622 18.10 -30.95 15.59
CA ASN A 622 18.92 -31.95 16.25
C ASN A 622 18.22 -33.30 16.58
N GLY A 623 17.06 -33.57 16.00
CA GLY A 623 16.36 -34.85 16.19
C GLY A 623 15.71 -35.07 17.55
N MET A 624 15.63 -34.04 18.39
CA MET A 624 15.00 -34.10 19.73
C MET A 624 13.58 -34.65 19.73
N ILE A 625 12.81 -34.43 18.66
CA ILE A 625 11.47 -34.97 18.51
C ILE A 625 11.42 -36.50 18.65
N ASN A 626 12.47 -37.21 18.25
CA ASN A 626 12.52 -38.68 18.36
C ASN A 626 12.63 -39.14 19.82
N LEU A 627 13.41 -38.42 20.64
CA LEU A 627 13.55 -38.68 22.08
C LEU A 627 12.25 -38.30 22.82
N ILE A 628 11.69 -37.16 22.50
CA ILE A 628 10.43 -36.70 23.10
C ILE A 628 9.30 -37.70 22.84
N ARG A 629 9.20 -38.24 21.63
CA ARG A 629 8.17 -39.22 21.25
C ARG A 629 8.24 -40.58 21.97
N THR A 630 9.34 -40.88 22.63
CA THR A 630 9.49 -42.09 23.45
C THR A 630 8.95 -41.91 24.88
N THR A 631 8.70 -40.71 25.33
CA THR A 631 8.18 -40.42 26.68
C THR A 631 6.65 -40.56 26.71
N GLU A 632 6.12 -40.96 27.88
CA GLU A 632 4.69 -41.31 28.10
C GLU A 632 3.73 -40.12 27.80
N ASN A 633 4.13 -38.91 28.11
CA ASN A 633 3.33 -37.68 27.94
C ASN A 633 3.60 -36.90 26.65
N SER A 634 4.33 -37.51 25.68
CA SER A 634 4.95 -36.80 24.59
C SER A 634 4.04 -36.46 23.42
N LYS A 635 2.91 -37.10 23.27
CA LYS A 635 2.08 -36.98 22.06
C LYS A 635 1.04 -35.87 22.23
N THR A 636 -0.04 -36.18 22.92
CA THR A 636 -1.21 -35.31 23.06
C THR A 636 -0.98 -34.18 24.07
N LYS A 637 -0.44 -34.50 25.26
CA LYS A 637 -0.20 -33.47 26.30
C LYS A 637 0.81 -32.41 25.89
N LEU A 638 1.89 -32.82 25.20
CA LEU A 638 2.87 -31.87 24.67
C LEU A 638 2.28 -31.01 23.55
N PHE A 639 1.49 -31.62 22.64
CA PHE A 639 0.82 -30.88 21.56
C PHE A 639 -0.08 -29.78 22.15
N PHE A 640 -0.95 -30.12 23.08
CA PHE A 640 -1.83 -29.12 23.71
C PHE A 640 -1.04 -28.08 24.53
N GLY A 641 0.05 -28.47 25.20
CA GLY A 641 0.93 -27.53 25.89
C GLY A 641 1.51 -26.47 24.93
N LYS A 642 1.88 -26.85 23.71
CA LYS A 642 2.36 -25.95 22.65
C LYS A 642 1.25 -25.02 22.14
N ILE A 643 0.04 -25.57 21.89
CA ILE A 643 -1.11 -24.77 21.47
C ILE A 643 -1.45 -23.70 22.50
N VAL A 644 -1.42 -24.04 23.79
CA VAL A 644 -1.67 -23.06 24.87
C VAL A 644 -0.64 -21.92 24.83
N VAL A 645 0.64 -22.22 24.58
CA VAL A 645 1.68 -21.19 24.45
C VAL A 645 1.41 -20.27 23.24
N GLU A 646 0.98 -20.82 22.10
CA GLU A 646 0.59 -20.05 20.91
C GLU A 646 -0.62 -19.15 21.18
N CYS A 647 -1.65 -19.67 21.86
CA CYS A 647 -2.82 -18.88 22.23
C CYS A 647 -2.47 -17.73 23.18
N ILE A 648 -1.59 -17.96 24.15
CA ILE A 648 -1.11 -16.90 25.05
C ILE A 648 -0.32 -15.83 24.26
N TYR A 649 0.54 -16.27 23.35
CA TYR A 649 1.29 -15.34 22.50
C TYR A 649 0.38 -14.49 21.62
N LEU A 650 -0.62 -15.11 20.97
CA LEU A 650 -1.65 -14.43 20.22
C LEU A 650 -2.39 -13.38 21.06
N LEU A 651 -2.83 -13.78 22.26
CA LEU A 651 -3.57 -12.91 23.16
C LEU A 651 -2.73 -11.69 23.58
N ILE A 652 -1.47 -11.89 23.94
CA ILE A 652 -0.55 -10.79 24.28
C ILE A 652 -0.34 -9.86 23.07
N ALA A 653 -0.10 -10.41 21.89
CA ALA A 653 0.13 -9.63 20.68
C ALA A 653 -1.13 -8.84 20.29
N PHE A 654 -2.30 -9.47 20.36
CA PHE A 654 -3.59 -8.83 20.06
C PHE A 654 -3.89 -7.69 21.05
N THR A 655 -3.79 -7.93 22.35
CA THR A 655 -4.03 -6.90 23.36
C THR A 655 -3.05 -5.74 23.24
N ALA A 656 -1.79 -6.01 22.96
CA ALA A 656 -0.78 -4.96 22.80
C ALA A 656 -1.06 -4.02 21.61
N LEU A 657 -1.71 -4.51 20.55
CA LEU A 657 -1.99 -3.70 19.35
C LEU A 657 -3.34 -2.98 19.40
N TYR A 658 -4.38 -3.61 19.97
CA TYR A 658 -5.73 -3.06 19.92
C TYR A 658 -6.13 -2.27 21.16
N VAL A 659 -5.72 -2.69 22.37
CA VAL A 659 -6.14 -2.05 23.62
C VAL A 659 -5.61 -0.61 23.78
N PRO A 660 -4.35 -0.27 23.46
CA PRO A 660 -3.85 1.09 23.65
C PRO A 660 -4.64 2.14 22.86
N TYR A 661 -5.05 1.82 21.63
CA TYR A 661 -5.88 2.73 20.84
C TYR A 661 -7.26 2.96 21.49
N PHE A 662 -7.90 1.92 21.96
CA PHE A 662 -9.20 2.00 22.63
C PHE A 662 -9.12 2.86 23.90
N VAL A 663 -8.16 2.56 24.78
CA VAL A 663 -7.95 3.34 26.03
C VAL A 663 -7.71 4.81 25.74
N ARG A 664 -6.95 5.09 24.70
CA ARG A 664 -6.61 6.41 24.30
C ARG A 664 -7.80 7.17 23.70
N PHE A 665 -8.61 6.51 22.89
CA PHE A 665 -9.85 7.09 22.36
C PHE A 665 -10.76 7.54 23.51
N ILE A 666 -10.97 6.69 24.52
CA ILE A 666 -11.77 7.02 25.68
C ILE A 666 -11.17 8.19 26.47
N ASN A 667 -9.84 8.25 26.60
CA ASN A 667 -9.18 9.35 27.33
C ASN A 667 -9.27 10.68 26.59
N THR A 668 -9.39 10.68 25.26
CA THR A 668 -9.47 11.89 24.44
C THR A 668 -10.90 12.40 24.25
N TYR A 669 -11.85 11.50 23.99
CA TYR A 669 -13.24 11.85 23.62
C TYR A 669 -14.28 11.43 24.67
N GLY A 670 -13.88 10.75 25.73
CA GLY A 670 -14.79 10.23 26.75
C GLY A 670 -15.47 8.91 26.35
N ALA A 671 -16.29 8.41 27.26
CA ALA A 671 -17.01 7.14 27.09
C ALA A 671 -18.53 7.34 26.90
N ASN A 672 -19.04 8.56 27.06
CA ASN A 672 -20.48 8.84 27.15
C ASN A 672 -21.25 8.47 25.87
N SER A 673 -20.68 8.76 24.72
CA SER A 673 -21.31 8.54 23.42
C SER A 673 -21.06 7.13 22.83
N LEU A 674 -20.35 6.22 23.55
CA LEU A 674 -20.10 4.85 23.10
C LEU A 674 -21.38 3.97 23.09
N ASN A 675 -22.37 4.31 23.89
CA ASN A 675 -23.64 3.59 23.93
C ASN A 675 -24.68 4.11 22.91
N THR A 676 -24.36 5.18 22.17
CA THR A 676 -25.25 5.74 21.14
C THR A 676 -25.47 4.71 20.02
N PRO A 677 -26.71 4.57 19.53
CA PRO A 677 -27.02 3.69 18.39
C PRO A 677 -26.23 4.06 17.14
N LEU A 678 -25.75 3.06 16.41
CA LEU A 678 -24.91 3.24 15.23
C LEU A 678 -25.64 4.00 14.11
N VAL A 679 -26.95 3.85 14.05
CA VAL A 679 -27.84 4.53 13.09
C VAL A 679 -27.80 6.08 13.22
N CYS A 680 -27.40 6.60 14.39
CA CYS A 680 -27.20 8.05 14.58
C CYS A 680 -25.98 8.58 13.81
N ILE A 681 -25.07 7.68 13.37
CA ILE A 681 -23.78 8.03 12.73
C ILE A 681 -23.79 7.66 11.25
N PHE A 682 -24.37 6.50 10.91
CA PHE A 682 -24.33 5.92 9.57
C PHE A 682 -25.74 5.77 9.02
N GLU A 683 -25.96 6.24 7.79
CA GLU A 683 -27.27 6.20 7.11
C GLU A 683 -27.66 4.79 6.66
N ASN A 684 -26.69 3.96 6.30
CA ASN A 684 -26.91 2.62 5.73
C ASN A 684 -27.10 1.52 6.77
N VAL A 685 -27.11 1.84 8.05
CA VAL A 685 -27.32 0.85 9.12
C VAL A 685 -28.80 0.58 9.29
N GLN A 686 -29.18 -0.69 9.50
CA GLN A 686 -30.53 -1.02 9.89
C GLN A 686 -30.90 -0.30 11.19
N GLU A 687 -32.13 0.23 11.26
CA GLU A 687 -32.66 0.94 12.43
C GLU A 687 -32.79 0.00 13.63
N THR A 688 -31.66 -0.20 14.31
CA THR A 688 -31.54 -1.06 15.49
C THR A 688 -30.90 -0.31 16.63
N SER A 689 -31.09 -0.79 17.85
CA SER A 689 -30.41 -0.30 19.06
C SER A 689 -28.92 -0.74 19.13
N PHE A 690 -28.34 -1.19 18.03
CA PHE A 690 -26.95 -1.65 17.98
C PHE A 690 -25.99 -0.46 18.18
N SER A 691 -25.28 -0.45 19.31
CA SER A 691 -24.46 0.71 19.71
C SER A 691 -23.05 0.69 19.11
N VAL A 692 -22.39 1.84 19.15
CA VAL A 692 -20.98 2.01 18.75
C VAL A 692 -20.08 1.00 19.46
N ILE A 693 -20.24 0.81 20.76
CA ILE A 693 -19.41 -0.17 21.51
C ILE A 693 -19.64 -1.60 21.03
N ASN A 694 -20.88 -1.97 20.70
CA ASN A 694 -21.19 -3.29 20.18
C ASN A 694 -20.52 -3.52 18.81
N ALA A 695 -20.49 -2.51 17.94
CA ALA A 695 -19.80 -2.56 16.67
C ALA A 695 -18.29 -2.79 16.83
N VAL A 696 -17.66 -2.06 17.74
CA VAL A 696 -16.24 -2.23 18.05
C VAL A 696 -15.94 -3.61 18.63
N VAL A 697 -16.78 -4.12 19.52
CA VAL A 697 -16.62 -5.46 20.10
C VAL A 697 -16.75 -6.55 19.04
N VAL A 698 -17.72 -6.44 18.13
CA VAL A 698 -17.87 -7.37 16.99
C VAL A 698 -16.63 -7.35 16.11
N ASN A 699 -16.12 -6.16 15.76
CA ASN A 699 -14.88 -6.00 15.00
C ASN A 699 -13.71 -6.72 15.69
N LEU A 700 -13.51 -6.51 16.98
CA LEU A 700 -12.43 -7.13 17.75
C LEU A 700 -12.55 -8.65 17.80
N ILE A 701 -13.76 -9.18 18.00
CA ILE A 701 -14.01 -10.63 18.00
C ILE A 701 -13.69 -11.24 16.63
N CYS A 702 -14.14 -10.63 15.55
CA CYS A 702 -13.88 -11.11 14.18
C CYS A 702 -12.38 -11.13 13.87
N TYR A 703 -11.66 -10.04 14.16
CA TYR A 703 -10.20 -9.99 13.96
C TYR A 703 -9.45 -10.98 14.86
N PHE A 704 -9.91 -11.22 16.08
CA PHE A 704 -9.34 -12.24 16.95
C PHE A 704 -9.54 -13.66 16.41
N LEU A 705 -10.72 -13.99 15.88
CA LEU A 705 -11.00 -15.28 15.24
C LEU A 705 -10.18 -15.48 13.97
N LEU A 706 -10.05 -14.46 13.14
CA LEU A 706 -9.14 -14.49 11.98
C LEU A 706 -7.70 -14.74 12.40
N ALA A 707 -7.22 -14.04 13.44
CA ALA A 707 -5.86 -14.20 13.94
C ALA A 707 -5.62 -15.60 14.53
N THR A 708 -6.63 -16.21 15.16
CA THR A 708 -6.54 -17.62 15.63
C THR A 708 -6.42 -18.59 14.47
N ALA A 709 -7.20 -18.39 13.40
CA ALA A 709 -7.09 -19.19 12.18
C ALA A 709 -5.69 -19.06 11.55
N VAL A 710 -5.18 -17.84 11.42
CA VAL A 710 -3.81 -17.58 10.94
C VAL A 710 -2.77 -18.29 11.82
N THR A 711 -2.88 -18.21 13.14
CA THR A 711 -1.97 -18.88 14.08
C THR A 711 -1.90 -20.38 13.82
N PHE A 712 -3.04 -21.04 13.69
CA PHE A 712 -3.07 -22.49 13.50
C PHE A 712 -2.67 -22.92 12.08
N VAL A 713 -2.89 -22.08 11.06
CA VAL A 713 -2.31 -22.28 9.72
C VAL A 713 -0.78 -22.25 9.80
N ILE A 714 -0.19 -21.25 10.46
CA ILE A 714 1.27 -21.16 10.64
C ILE A 714 1.81 -22.38 11.41
N SER A 715 1.11 -22.84 12.44
CA SER A 715 1.47 -24.04 13.21
C SER A 715 1.46 -25.30 12.35
N ALA A 716 0.43 -25.46 11.52
CA ALA A 716 0.35 -26.55 10.55
C ALA A 716 1.57 -26.51 9.59
N VAL A 717 1.83 -25.37 8.96
CA VAL A 717 3.00 -25.18 8.09
C VAL A 717 4.30 -25.51 8.84
N SER A 718 4.44 -25.13 10.11
CA SER A 718 5.62 -25.41 10.92
C SER A 718 5.86 -26.92 11.13
N ILE A 719 4.81 -27.70 11.35
CA ILE A 719 4.87 -29.16 11.51
C ILE A 719 5.25 -29.85 10.19
N PHE A 720 4.75 -29.34 9.05
CA PHE A 720 5.08 -29.87 7.74
C PHE A 720 6.51 -29.54 7.29
N THR A 721 6.94 -28.31 7.45
CA THR A 721 8.26 -27.83 7.02
C THR A 721 9.39 -28.27 7.95
N ARG A 722 9.09 -28.46 9.24
CA ARG A 722 10.05 -28.85 10.30
C ARG A 722 11.24 -27.88 10.45
N SER A 723 11.09 -26.69 9.97
CA SER A 723 12.11 -25.61 10.00
C SER A 723 11.43 -24.29 10.25
N SER A 724 11.87 -23.54 11.27
CA SER A 724 11.28 -22.24 11.61
C SER A 724 11.40 -21.25 10.46
N MET A 725 12.52 -21.26 9.75
CA MET A 725 12.81 -20.31 8.70
C MET A 725 11.97 -20.53 7.45
N PHE A 726 11.84 -21.79 7.01
CA PHE A 726 10.95 -22.14 5.89
C PHE A 726 9.49 -21.85 6.23
N THR A 727 9.09 -22.13 7.47
CA THR A 727 7.75 -21.76 7.94
C THR A 727 7.53 -20.28 7.84
N MET A 728 8.45 -19.45 8.32
CA MET A 728 8.32 -17.99 8.26
C MET A 728 8.10 -17.50 6.83
N VAL A 729 8.96 -17.93 5.89
CA VAL A 729 8.85 -17.49 4.49
C VAL A 729 7.55 -17.97 3.83
N ILE A 730 7.19 -19.24 4.01
CA ILE A 730 5.95 -19.79 3.44
C ILE A 730 4.74 -19.09 4.07
N SER A 731 4.76 -18.83 5.38
CA SER A 731 3.67 -18.14 6.06
C SER A 731 3.57 -16.67 5.65
N THR A 732 4.69 -16.00 5.33
CA THR A 732 4.64 -14.66 4.74
C THR A 732 3.88 -14.68 3.42
N VAL A 733 4.21 -15.62 2.54
CA VAL A 733 3.53 -15.75 1.25
C VAL A 733 2.05 -16.12 1.41
N LEU A 734 1.72 -17.04 2.32
CA LEU A 734 0.35 -17.52 2.52
C LEU A 734 -0.55 -16.56 3.31
N VAL A 735 0.01 -15.69 4.13
CA VAL A 735 -0.75 -14.82 5.05
C VAL A 735 -0.63 -13.36 4.66
N ILE A 736 0.60 -12.83 4.55
CA ILE A 736 0.82 -11.40 4.33
C ILE A 736 0.42 -10.99 2.92
N ILE A 737 0.73 -11.82 1.91
CA ILE A 737 0.44 -11.47 0.52
C ILE A 737 -1.08 -11.44 0.24
N PRO A 738 -1.90 -12.45 0.60
CA PRO A 738 -3.35 -12.34 0.46
C PRO A 738 -3.95 -11.17 1.24
N LEU A 739 -3.38 -10.84 2.38
CA LEU A 739 -3.83 -9.70 3.17
C LEU A 739 -3.58 -8.37 2.44
N LEU A 740 -2.42 -8.21 1.78
CA LEU A 740 -2.17 -7.06 0.91
C LEU A 740 -3.12 -7.02 -0.29
N ALA A 741 -3.49 -8.19 -0.82
CA ALA A 741 -4.51 -8.28 -1.87
C ALA A 741 -5.86 -7.75 -1.42
N LEU A 742 -6.31 -8.18 -0.25
CA LEU A 742 -7.58 -7.72 0.32
C LEU A 742 -7.57 -6.23 0.66
N TYR A 743 -6.41 -5.64 0.96
CA TYR A 743 -6.28 -4.20 1.20
C TYR A 743 -6.68 -3.36 -0.03
N LEU A 744 -6.46 -3.87 -1.25
CA LEU A 744 -6.83 -3.20 -2.49
C LEU A 744 -8.34 -3.23 -2.74
N ILE A 745 -9.06 -4.19 -2.14
CA ILE A 745 -10.52 -4.29 -2.24
C ILE A 745 -11.14 -3.43 -1.15
N GLU A 746 -11.75 -2.33 -1.54
CA GLU A 746 -12.24 -1.31 -0.60
C GLU A 746 -13.27 -1.85 0.39
N ASN A 747 -14.14 -2.73 -0.08
CA ASN A 747 -15.28 -3.28 0.66
C ASN A 747 -14.93 -4.59 1.42
N ALA A 748 -13.71 -5.10 1.32
CA ALA A 748 -13.29 -6.35 1.94
C ALA A 748 -12.76 -6.17 3.38
N ARG A 749 -13.49 -5.45 4.26
CA ARG A 749 -13.08 -5.20 5.65
C ARG A 749 -14.24 -5.35 6.63
N ILE A 750 -13.92 -5.83 7.82
CA ILE A 750 -14.93 -6.13 8.85
C ILE A 750 -15.66 -4.85 9.28
N GLY A 751 -14.94 -3.75 9.51
CA GLY A 751 -15.57 -2.47 9.87
C GLY A 751 -16.55 -1.96 8.81
N TYR A 752 -16.25 -2.12 7.52
CA TYR A 752 -17.19 -1.81 6.44
C TYR A 752 -18.45 -2.69 6.50
N TRP A 753 -18.29 -4.00 6.72
CA TRP A 753 -19.45 -4.91 6.82
C TRP A 753 -20.32 -4.66 8.04
N VAL A 754 -19.70 -4.27 9.16
CA VAL A 754 -20.46 -3.91 10.38
C VAL A 754 -21.30 -2.66 10.15
N VAL A 755 -20.72 -1.64 9.52
CA VAL A 755 -21.38 -0.36 9.21
C VAL A 755 -22.50 -0.53 8.19
N ASN A 756 -22.29 -1.34 7.14
CA ASN A 756 -23.27 -1.55 6.08
C ASN A 756 -24.20 -2.75 6.36
N SER A 757 -24.26 -3.22 7.60
CA SER A 757 -25.14 -4.32 8.04
C SER A 757 -25.01 -5.60 7.20
N HIS A 758 -23.81 -5.88 6.68
CA HIS A 758 -23.53 -7.13 5.95
C HIS A 758 -23.36 -8.31 6.91
N ILE A 759 -24.40 -8.63 7.68
CA ILE A 759 -24.40 -9.66 8.72
C ILE A 759 -23.95 -11.02 8.17
N ILE A 760 -24.38 -11.37 6.98
CA ILE A 760 -24.00 -12.65 6.32
C ILE A 760 -22.48 -12.70 6.12
N ALA A 761 -21.85 -11.64 5.65
CA ALA A 761 -20.40 -11.59 5.45
C ALA A 761 -19.63 -11.73 6.79
N ILE A 762 -20.11 -11.10 7.85
CA ILE A 762 -19.54 -11.19 9.20
C ILE A 762 -19.65 -12.62 9.74
N VAL A 763 -20.84 -13.21 9.68
CA VAL A 763 -21.08 -14.58 10.15
C VAL A 763 -20.26 -15.59 9.34
N MET A 764 -20.22 -15.45 8.02
CA MET A 764 -19.44 -16.34 7.14
C MET A 764 -17.93 -16.25 7.43
N THR A 765 -17.38 -15.05 7.65
CA THR A 765 -15.97 -14.88 8.03
C THR A 765 -15.65 -15.49 9.38
N CYS A 766 -16.52 -15.36 10.37
CA CYS A 766 -16.36 -16.01 11.67
C CYS A 766 -16.42 -17.54 11.55
N LEU A 767 -17.40 -18.07 10.83
CA LEU A 767 -17.56 -19.52 10.62
C LEU A 767 -16.37 -20.11 9.84
N LEU A 768 -15.94 -19.44 8.76
CA LEU A 768 -14.78 -19.88 8.00
C LEU A 768 -13.49 -19.84 8.84
N SER A 769 -13.31 -18.80 9.64
CA SER A 769 -12.15 -18.70 10.56
C SER A 769 -12.12 -19.83 11.56
N ILE A 770 -13.25 -20.15 12.18
CA ILE A 770 -13.39 -21.26 13.13
C ILE A 770 -13.15 -22.60 12.41
N LEU A 771 -13.74 -22.80 11.23
CA LEU A 771 -13.56 -24.02 10.44
C LEU A 771 -12.08 -24.24 10.07
N ILE A 772 -11.42 -23.20 9.55
CA ILE A 772 -10.00 -23.24 9.21
C ILE A 772 -9.17 -23.55 10.47
N ALA A 773 -9.47 -22.91 11.60
CA ALA A 773 -8.77 -23.16 12.86
C ALA A 773 -8.92 -24.61 13.31
N ILE A 774 -10.12 -25.19 13.29
CA ILE A 774 -10.37 -26.58 13.68
C ILE A 774 -9.69 -27.56 12.74
N VAL A 775 -9.87 -27.38 11.43
CA VAL A 775 -9.28 -28.27 10.41
C VAL A 775 -7.75 -28.27 10.49
N THR A 776 -7.14 -27.09 10.57
CA THR A 776 -5.68 -26.96 10.67
C THR A 776 -5.13 -27.50 11.98
N LEU A 777 -5.86 -27.36 13.07
CA LEU A 777 -5.50 -27.91 14.38
C LEU A 777 -5.56 -29.44 14.39
N GLU A 778 -6.60 -30.07 13.82
CA GLU A 778 -6.71 -31.52 13.74
C GLU A 778 -5.66 -32.12 12.78
N ILE A 779 -5.40 -31.48 11.63
CA ILE A 779 -4.31 -31.87 10.71
C ILE A 779 -2.96 -31.80 11.45
N SER A 780 -2.74 -30.72 12.20
CA SER A 780 -1.51 -30.50 12.98
C SER A 780 -1.33 -31.56 14.05
N LYS A 781 -2.38 -31.88 14.79
CA LYS A 781 -2.41 -32.92 15.82
C LYS A 781 -2.14 -34.30 15.21
N PHE A 782 -2.84 -34.66 14.16
CA PHE A 782 -2.64 -35.92 13.43
C PHE A 782 -1.17 -36.06 12.99
N LYS A 783 -0.62 -35.06 12.32
CA LYS A 783 0.75 -35.08 11.79
C LYS A 783 1.81 -35.06 12.89
N PHE A 784 1.59 -34.36 13.98
CA PHE A 784 2.50 -34.33 15.13
C PHE A 784 2.54 -35.65 15.87
N THR A 785 1.40 -36.34 16.06
CA THR A 785 1.26 -37.59 16.79
C THR A 785 1.56 -38.81 15.96
N GLU A 786 1.60 -38.69 14.61
CA GLU A 786 1.87 -39.79 13.68
C GLU A 786 3.24 -40.43 13.94
N THR A 787 3.28 -41.71 14.35
CA THR A 787 4.51 -42.47 14.51
C THR A 787 4.87 -43.19 13.21
N ARG A 788 6.16 -43.32 12.88
CA ARG A 788 6.65 -44.02 11.67
C ARG A 788 6.19 -45.51 11.57
N ILE A 789 5.79 -46.10 12.67
CA ILE A 789 5.32 -47.48 12.76
C ILE A 789 3.99 -47.66 11.99
N TRP A 790 3.07 -46.70 12.06
CA TRP A 790 1.82 -46.72 11.33
C TRP A 790 1.98 -46.66 9.79
N ARG A 791 2.97 -45.90 9.31
CA ARG A 791 3.27 -45.88 7.87
C ARG A 791 3.75 -47.20 7.31
N ARG A 792 4.46 -48.04 8.10
CA ARG A 792 4.89 -49.37 7.67
C ARG A 792 3.74 -50.38 7.70
N ILE A 793 2.76 -50.17 8.55
CA ILE A 793 1.57 -51.06 8.63
C ILE A 793 0.62 -50.74 7.47
N ASN A 794 0.31 -49.46 7.19
CA ASN A 794 -0.53 -49.04 6.07
C ASN A 794 0.12 -49.15 4.69
N ALA A 795 1.44 -49.28 4.60
CA ALA A 795 2.13 -49.61 3.35
C ALA A 795 2.24 -51.10 3.11
N LYS A 796 1.81 -51.96 4.07
CA LYS A 796 1.76 -53.40 3.94
C LYS A 796 0.31 -53.96 3.89
N ALA A 797 -0.69 -53.10 4.17
CA ALA A 797 -2.10 -53.34 3.88
C ALA A 797 -2.48 -52.68 2.52
#